data_9aae4aa593bad9e73d0d4f6573f6b30d
#
_entry.id   9aae4aa593bad9e73d0d4f6573f6b30d
#
_cell.length_a   1.000
_cell.length_b   1.000
_cell.length_c   1.000
_cell.angle_alpha   90.00
_cell.angle_beta   90.00
_cell.angle_gamma   90.00
#
_symmetry.space_group_name_H-M   'P 1'
#
loop_
_entity.id
_entity.type
_entity.pdbx_description
1 polymer ?
#
loop_
_entity_poly.entity_id
_entity_poly.type
_entity_poly.pdbx_seq_one_letter_code
_entity_poly.pdbx_strand_id
1 'polypeptide(L)'
;MAEAKVAKIAVSAATYWLDKPYDYLIPENMQGKVAPGVRVIVPFSRGNRQSEGIVLGLSDHSDFGDKLKPLISVLDTEPVLTLSQIKLALWMHDRLFCTVYDAVKAILPAGLWFKPDGSRRINDKTVEFVELAISAEEASETAQSKRRKAPQQASILELLCSTGRVPAQELLHFTGASRQSLKALINAGFVATEFEEVFRRPEVWNGEIQPIPELNSDQQKAFEGLSELLSSDKPQAALLFGVTGSGKTAVYIHLIDQVLNEGKTAILLVPEIALTPQMIRTFSSYFGNSVAVLHSSLSIGERYDEWKRVKNGSARLVIGTRSAIFAPCENLGLVIIDEEQEDSYKSENSPRYHARDIAKYLCAKSNSLLLLGSATPDLESRYSAQIGRYKYFALSKRYNKMLLPTVKIVDMKQELKSGDGGNISAELRDELAENIVRGEQSILFLNRRGANKLICCGDCGFIYKCPNCSVSLTYHSSNKRLMCHYCGYSRRVDDRCPDCGGTLSFVGAGTQLVEEELHELFPDVPVLRMDIDTVKAAGTHEALLEKFDTGKIPIMIGTQMVTKGLNFENVTLIGVLSADQSLYCGDYRSGERTFSLITQVVGRSGRGSKVGRAIIQTYTPDNEIIKLAAMQDYESFYESEIQLRRLQMTPPFADIIAITASGQDENTVLRCCSDIRSTLRVSITDEYARILGPAPLSVVKVNNRYRYRVSISCKINSEIRSIVSAILIKFNSSGKYKGVSIFADSNPSD
;
A
#
# COMPACT_ATOMS: atom_id res chain seq x y z
N MET A 1 10.21 -26.14 -35.71
CA MET A 1 11.07 -25.06 -35.19
C MET A 1 12.23 -25.75 -34.48
N ALA A 2 13.47 -25.38 -34.71
CA ALA A 2 14.60 -25.95 -33.97
C ALA A 2 14.39 -25.62 -32.47
N GLU A 3 14.55 -26.61 -31.58
CA GLU A 3 14.40 -26.41 -30.16
C GLU A 3 15.53 -25.49 -29.63
N ALA A 4 15.16 -24.43 -28.92
CA ALA A 4 16.11 -23.47 -28.36
C ALA A 4 17.04 -24.16 -27.34
N LYS A 5 18.34 -23.91 -27.44
CA LYS A 5 19.36 -24.58 -26.60
C LYS A 5 19.77 -23.78 -25.37
N VAL A 6 19.46 -22.50 -25.34
CA VAL A 6 19.90 -21.57 -24.30
C VAL A 6 18.73 -20.83 -23.67
N ALA A 7 18.70 -20.79 -22.35
CA ALA A 7 17.75 -20.01 -21.56
C ALA A 7 18.42 -18.78 -20.95
N LYS A 8 17.82 -17.60 -21.13
CA LYS A 8 18.21 -16.35 -20.47
C LYS A 8 17.48 -16.22 -19.15
N ILE A 9 18.19 -16.19 -18.02
CA ILE A 9 17.62 -16.35 -16.69
C ILE A 9 18.01 -15.19 -15.79
N ALA A 10 17.00 -14.63 -15.07
CA ALA A 10 17.20 -13.78 -13.92
C ALA A 10 17.37 -14.65 -12.67
N VAL A 11 18.49 -14.50 -11.96
CA VAL A 11 18.87 -15.39 -10.85
C VAL A 11 18.66 -14.70 -9.51
N SER A 12 18.06 -15.39 -8.55
CA SER A 12 17.73 -14.87 -7.20
C SER A 12 18.93 -14.42 -6.38
N ALA A 13 20.09 -15.04 -6.59
CA ALA A 13 21.32 -14.73 -5.88
C ALA A 13 22.11 -13.57 -6.51
N ALA A 14 21.66 -13.02 -7.64
CA ALA A 14 22.32 -11.87 -8.28
C ALA A 14 22.06 -10.60 -7.45
N THR A 15 23.13 -9.87 -7.17
CA THR A 15 23.06 -8.53 -6.59
C THR A 15 22.99 -7.49 -7.69
N TYR A 16 22.47 -6.29 -7.42
CA TYR A 16 22.24 -5.26 -8.43
C TYR A 16 23.46 -4.99 -9.34
N TRP A 17 24.67 -5.01 -8.79
CA TRP A 17 25.91 -4.77 -9.55
C TRP A 17 26.37 -5.96 -10.43
N LEU A 18 25.76 -7.14 -10.26
CA LEU A 18 25.95 -8.33 -11.09
C LEU A 18 24.70 -8.67 -11.90
N ASP A 19 23.61 -7.89 -11.77
CA ASP A 19 22.32 -8.24 -12.35
C ASP A 19 22.33 -8.04 -13.87
N LYS A 20 22.17 -9.15 -14.54
CA LYS A 20 21.96 -9.27 -15.98
C LYS A 20 21.28 -10.60 -16.25
N PRO A 21 20.61 -10.77 -17.38
CA PRO A 21 20.20 -12.11 -17.80
C PRO A 21 21.42 -13.01 -17.98
N TYR A 22 21.42 -14.17 -17.31
CA TYR A 22 22.49 -15.17 -17.43
C TYR A 22 22.07 -16.26 -18.39
N ASP A 23 22.98 -16.67 -19.26
CA ASP A 23 22.77 -17.73 -20.23
C ASP A 23 23.07 -19.10 -19.59
N TYR A 24 22.14 -20.06 -19.75
CA TYR A 24 22.27 -21.42 -19.29
C TYR A 24 21.89 -22.40 -20.41
N LEU A 25 22.59 -23.52 -20.48
CA LEU A 25 22.28 -24.61 -21.39
C LEU A 25 21.01 -25.33 -20.95
N ILE A 26 20.11 -25.62 -21.89
CA ILE A 26 18.93 -26.43 -21.65
C ILE A 26 19.28 -27.90 -21.96
N PRO A 27 19.32 -28.80 -20.95
CA PRO A 27 19.55 -30.22 -21.17
C PRO A 27 18.46 -30.84 -22.06
N GLU A 28 18.81 -31.85 -22.87
CA GLU A 28 17.86 -32.52 -23.80
C GLU A 28 16.59 -33.02 -23.12
N ASN A 29 16.72 -33.57 -21.91
CA ASN A 29 15.58 -34.07 -21.12
C ASN A 29 14.65 -32.97 -20.57
N MET A 30 15.04 -31.69 -20.68
CA MET A 30 14.27 -30.52 -20.27
C MET A 30 13.78 -29.70 -21.46
N GLN A 31 14.19 -30.03 -22.68
CA GLN A 31 13.67 -29.40 -23.89
C GLN A 31 12.13 -29.60 -23.94
N GLY A 32 11.43 -28.55 -24.41
CA GLY A 32 9.94 -28.52 -24.40
C GLY A 32 9.30 -28.20 -23.06
N LYS A 33 10.02 -28.29 -21.91
CA LYS A 33 9.53 -27.92 -20.57
C LYS A 33 9.97 -26.52 -20.16
N VAL A 34 11.02 -25.99 -20.78
CA VAL A 34 11.55 -24.66 -20.47
C VAL A 34 10.90 -23.63 -21.39
N ALA A 35 10.18 -22.69 -20.81
CA ALA A 35 9.52 -21.59 -21.51
C ALA A 35 9.72 -20.26 -20.76
N PRO A 36 9.63 -19.10 -21.42
CA PRO A 36 9.65 -17.82 -20.74
C PRO A 36 8.57 -17.76 -19.65
N GLY A 37 8.95 -17.32 -18.44
CA GLY A 37 8.05 -17.27 -17.28
C GLY A 37 8.06 -18.50 -16.38
N VAL A 38 8.79 -19.57 -16.74
CA VAL A 38 8.98 -20.77 -15.91
C VAL A 38 10.10 -20.53 -14.91
N ARG A 39 9.95 -21.03 -13.68
CA ARG A 39 11.00 -21.05 -12.65
C ARG A 39 11.89 -22.25 -12.81
N VAL A 40 13.18 -22.05 -12.56
CA VAL A 40 14.20 -23.09 -12.68
C VAL A 40 15.19 -23.03 -11.53
N ILE A 41 15.90 -24.13 -11.28
CA ILE A 41 17.09 -24.13 -10.42
C ILE A 41 18.33 -24.13 -11.31
N VAL A 42 19.25 -23.22 -10.96
CA VAL A 42 20.51 -23.03 -11.69
C VAL A 42 21.72 -23.07 -10.76
N PRO A 43 22.88 -23.51 -11.24
CA PRO A 43 24.15 -23.39 -10.50
C PRO A 43 24.69 -21.97 -10.65
N PHE A 44 24.78 -21.21 -9.57
CA PHE A 44 25.24 -19.83 -9.56
C PHE A 44 26.56 -19.66 -8.80
N SER A 45 27.37 -18.66 -9.17
CA SER A 45 28.69 -18.34 -8.65
C SER A 45 29.78 -19.40 -8.92
N ARG A 46 31.01 -19.15 -8.42
CA ARG A 46 32.15 -20.07 -8.56
C ARG A 46 31.93 -21.40 -7.82
N GLY A 47 31.17 -21.38 -6.74
CA GLY A 47 30.86 -22.57 -5.92
C GLY A 47 29.65 -23.39 -6.40
N ASN A 48 29.07 -23.08 -7.56
CA ASN A 48 27.89 -23.76 -8.13
C ASN A 48 26.71 -23.91 -7.12
N ARG A 49 26.52 -22.90 -6.26
CA ARG A 49 25.42 -22.88 -5.31
C ARG A 49 24.09 -22.92 -6.09
N GLN A 50 23.23 -23.83 -5.76
CA GLN A 50 21.89 -23.86 -6.33
C GLN A 50 21.11 -22.60 -5.99
N SER A 51 20.56 -21.97 -7.01
CA SER A 51 19.78 -20.74 -6.89
C SER A 51 18.55 -20.83 -7.77
N GLU A 52 17.44 -20.29 -7.27
CA GLU A 52 16.22 -20.16 -8.05
C GLU A 52 16.40 -19.06 -9.11
N GLY A 53 15.87 -19.28 -10.28
CA GLY A 53 15.85 -18.34 -11.38
C GLY A 53 14.54 -18.35 -12.13
N ILE A 54 14.29 -17.31 -12.92
CA ILE A 54 13.15 -17.22 -13.83
C ILE A 54 13.64 -17.10 -15.26
N VAL A 55 13.05 -17.87 -16.17
CA VAL A 55 13.36 -17.81 -17.58
C VAL A 55 12.74 -16.54 -18.17
N LEU A 56 13.57 -15.64 -18.68
CA LEU A 56 13.15 -14.39 -19.34
C LEU A 56 12.94 -14.56 -20.84
N GLY A 57 13.68 -15.48 -21.44
CA GLY A 57 13.64 -15.74 -22.88
C GLY A 57 14.48 -16.93 -23.27
N LEU A 58 14.32 -17.38 -24.50
CA LEU A 58 15.06 -18.49 -25.09
C LEU A 58 15.88 -17.99 -26.27
N SER A 59 17.02 -18.65 -26.55
CA SER A 59 17.91 -18.32 -27.68
C SER A 59 18.57 -19.60 -28.20
N ASP A 60 18.93 -19.61 -29.45
CA ASP A 60 19.73 -20.68 -30.07
C ASP A 60 21.23 -20.48 -29.90
N HIS A 61 21.65 -19.24 -29.57
CA HIS A 61 23.06 -18.86 -29.46
C HIS A 61 23.36 -18.15 -28.14
N SER A 62 24.57 -18.33 -27.64
CA SER A 62 25.15 -17.58 -26.53
C SER A 62 26.61 -17.21 -26.88
N ASP A 63 27.04 -16.03 -26.45
CA ASP A 63 28.41 -15.53 -26.58
C ASP A 63 29.42 -16.35 -25.75
N PHE A 64 28.96 -17.23 -24.87
CA PHE A 64 29.78 -18.00 -23.92
C PHE A 64 30.15 -19.42 -24.46
N GLY A 65 29.59 -19.87 -25.57
CA GLY A 65 29.87 -21.16 -26.20
C GLY A 65 29.82 -22.33 -25.21
N ASP A 66 30.86 -23.22 -25.26
CA ASP A 66 30.94 -24.43 -24.42
C ASP A 66 31.12 -24.18 -22.91
N LYS A 67 31.21 -22.92 -22.46
CA LYS A 67 31.31 -22.55 -21.02
C LYS A 67 29.99 -22.43 -20.32
N LEU A 68 28.88 -22.67 -21.02
CA LEU A 68 27.54 -22.61 -20.44
C LEU A 68 27.32 -23.70 -19.40
N LYS A 69 26.80 -23.32 -18.23
CA LYS A 69 26.38 -24.28 -17.23
C LYS A 69 24.96 -24.77 -17.56
N PRO A 70 24.67 -26.07 -17.35
CA PRO A 70 23.33 -26.60 -17.58
C PRO A 70 22.36 -26.18 -16.48
N LEU A 71 21.06 -26.13 -16.80
CA LEU A 71 19.96 -26.09 -15.83
C LEU A 71 19.98 -27.34 -14.95
N ILE A 72 19.64 -27.20 -13.68
CA ILE A 72 19.56 -28.31 -12.73
C ILE A 72 18.16 -28.95 -12.77
N SER A 73 17.11 -28.11 -12.69
CA SER A 73 15.71 -28.59 -12.74
C SER A 73 14.75 -27.48 -13.16
N VAL A 74 13.60 -27.90 -13.67
CA VAL A 74 12.45 -27.05 -13.95
C VAL A 74 11.47 -27.23 -12.79
N LEU A 75 10.93 -26.11 -12.24
CA LEU A 75 10.09 -26.13 -11.06
C LEU A 75 8.59 -26.13 -11.38
N ASP A 76 8.21 -25.58 -12.53
CA ASP A 76 6.83 -25.40 -12.94
C ASP A 76 6.51 -26.21 -14.19
N THR A 77 5.26 -26.71 -14.24
CA THR A 77 4.74 -27.38 -15.44
C THR A 77 4.24 -26.38 -16.48
N GLU A 78 3.86 -25.18 -16.04
CA GLU A 78 3.38 -24.07 -16.87
C GLU A 78 4.03 -22.75 -16.42
N PRO A 79 4.14 -21.76 -17.34
CA PRO A 79 4.67 -20.45 -16.98
C PRO A 79 3.87 -19.79 -15.85
N VAL A 80 4.57 -19.34 -14.78
CA VAL A 80 3.97 -18.59 -13.68
C VAL A 80 3.90 -17.09 -14.00
N LEU A 81 4.71 -16.61 -14.95
CA LEU A 81 4.67 -15.24 -15.47
C LEU A 81 4.29 -15.24 -16.95
N THR A 82 3.46 -14.27 -17.31
CA THR A 82 3.16 -13.95 -18.72
C THR A 82 4.30 -13.14 -19.34
N LEU A 83 4.36 -13.09 -20.68
CA LEU A 83 5.32 -12.24 -21.40
C LEU A 83 5.17 -10.75 -21.06
N SER A 84 3.94 -10.28 -20.82
CA SER A 84 3.69 -8.91 -20.39
C SER A 84 4.24 -8.63 -18.98
N GLN A 85 4.14 -9.57 -18.05
CA GLN A 85 4.72 -9.46 -16.72
C GLN A 85 6.27 -9.51 -16.74
N ILE A 86 6.87 -10.31 -17.63
CA ILE A 86 8.34 -10.28 -17.87
C ILE A 86 8.76 -8.88 -18.37
N LYS A 87 8.04 -8.31 -19.34
CA LYS A 87 8.31 -6.95 -19.83
C LYS A 87 8.14 -5.90 -18.73
N LEU A 88 7.16 -6.05 -17.85
CA LEU A 88 6.99 -5.20 -16.68
C LEU A 88 8.19 -5.32 -15.73
N ALA A 89 8.66 -6.53 -15.43
CA ALA A 89 9.83 -6.74 -14.56
C ALA A 89 11.09 -6.07 -15.12
N LEU A 90 11.34 -6.18 -16.41
CA LEU A 90 12.44 -5.51 -17.09
C LEU A 90 12.29 -3.97 -17.05
N TRP A 91 11.09 -3.46 -17.28
CA TRP A 91 10.81 -2.03 -17.16
C TRP A 91 11.02 -1.51 -15.72
N MET A 92 10.63 -2.30 -14.70
CA MET A 92 10.88 -1.97 -13.29
C MET A 92 12.37 -1.94 -12.98
N HIS A 93 13.13 -2.93 -13.46
CA HIS A 93 14.60 -2.96 -13.32
C HIS A 93 15.24 -1.66 -13.84
N ASP A 94 14.90 -1.25 -15.07
CA ASP A 94 15.46 -0.07 -15.71
C ASP A 94 15.11 1.25 -15.02
N ARG A 95 14.00 1.29 -14.28
CA ARG A 95 13.47 2.52 -13.70
C ARG A 95 13.66 2.65 -12.19
N LEU A 96 13.76 1.54 -11.47
CA LEU A 96 13.66 1.52 -10.01
C LEU A 96 14.94 1.09 -9.30
N PHE A 97 16.05 0.94 -10.03
CA PHE A 97 17.35 0.52 -9.48
C PHE A 97 17.27 -0.77 -8.64
N CYS A 98 16.49 -1.73 -9.08
CA CYS A 98 16.30 -3.05 -8.45
C CYS A 98 16.83 -4.16 -9.36
N THR A 99 17.03 -5.38 -8.85
CA THR A 99 17.31 -6.54 -9.70
C THR A 99 16.06 -6.96 -10.48
N VAL A 100 16.24 -7.61 -11.63
CA VAL A 100 15.11 -8.20 -12.37
C VAL A 100 14.39 -9.21 -11.50
N TYR A 101 15.13 -9.99 -10.70
CA TYR A 101 14.53 -10.96 -9.77
C TYR A 101 13.73 -10.30 -8.65
N ASP A 102 14.16 -9.15 -8.11
CA ASP A 102 13.36 -8.37 -7.14
C ASP A 102 12.03 -7.92 -7.75
N ALA A 103 12.06 -7.46 -9.01
CA ALA A 103 10.84 -7.07 -9.72
C ALA A 103 9.89 -8.27 -9.92
N VAL A 104 10.42 -9.42 -10.34
CA VAL A 104 9.65 -10.66 -10.46
C VAL A 104 9.06 -11.07 -9.11
N LYS A 105 9.85 -10.97 -8.03
CA LYS A 105 9.40 -11.30 -6.68
C LYS A 105 8.27 -10.41 -6.18
N ALA A 106 8.20 -9.17 -6.63
CA ALA A 106 7.09 -8.27 -6.32
C ALA A 106 5.81 -8.61 -7.12
N ILE A 107 5.97 -9.10 -8.35
CA ILE A 107 4.86 -9.47 -9.24
C ILE A 107 4.19 -10.78 -8.80
N LEU A 108 4.96 -11.76 -8.34
CA LEU A 108 4.44 -13.07 -7.96
C LEU A 108 4.04 -13.14 -6.49
N PRO A 109 2.96 -13.86 -6.14
CA PRO A 109 2.54 -14.03 -4.75
C PRO A 109 3.55 -14.86 -3.96
N ALA A 110 3.69 -14.54 -2.66
CA ALA A 110 4.66 -15.19 -1.77
C ALA A 110 4.49 -16.73 -1.66
N GLY A 111 3.29 -17.24 -1.95
CA GLY A 111 2.99 -18.69 -1.92
C GLY A 111 3.68 -19.50 -3.00
N LEU A 112 4.06 -18.88 -4.11
CA LEU A 112 4.77 -19.54 -5.22
C LEU A 112 6.24 -19.84 -4.90
N TRP A 113 6.88 -19.11 -3.99
CA TRP A 113 8.29 -19.29 -3.69
C TRP A 113 8.56 -20.58 -2.93
N PHE A 114 9.66 -21.26 -3.26
CA PHE A 114 10.08 -22.45 -2.55
C PHE A 114 10.71 -22.13 -1.19
N LYS A 115 10.65 -23.08 -0.28
CA LYS A 115 11.44 -23.03 0.94
C LYS A 115 12.92 -23.32 0.63
N PRO A 116 13.86 -22.99 1.53
CA PRO A 116 15.28 -23.28 1.34
C PRO A 116 15.60 -24.77 1.10
N ASP A 117 14.71 -25.67 1.53
CA ASP A 117 14.81 -27.12 1.33
C ASP A 117 14.29 -27.60 -0.03
N GLY A 118 13.83 -26.69 -0.89
CA GLY A 118 13.26 -27.00 -2.21
C GLY A 118 11.82 -27.45 -2.20
N SER A 119 11.14 -27.52 -1.04
CA SER A 119 9.72 -27.86 -0.96
C SER A 119 8.84 -26.64 -1.27
N ARG A 120 7.63 -26.87 -1.84
CA ARG A 120 6.65 -25.80 -2.04
C ARG A 120 6.23 -25.19 -0.72
N ARG A 121 6.09 -23.87 -0.66
CA ARG A 121 5.59 -23.17 0.54
C ARG A 121 4.13 -23.50 0.82
N ILE A 122 3.35 -23.70 -0.23
CA ILE A 122 1.92 -23.96 -0.16
C ILE A 122 1.58 -25.04 -1.18
N ASN A 123 0.75 -25.99 -0.74
CA ASN A 123 0.10 -26.95 -1.60
C ASN A 123 -1.34 -26.51 -1.85
N ASP A 124 -1.89 -26.89 -2.98
CA ASP A 124 -3.29 -26.72 -3.31
C ASP A 124 -4.13 -27.40 -2.23
N LYS A 125 -5.20 -26.73 -1.79
CA LYS A 125 -6.15 -27.33 -0.86
C LYS A 125 -7.11 -28.19 -1.68
N THR A 126 -7.06 -29.50 -1.49
CA THR A 126 -7.98 -30.42 -2.12
C THR A 126 -9.00 -30.94 -1.12
N VAL A 127 -10.23 -31.09 -1.57
CA VAL A 127 -11.31 -31.76 -0.84
C VAL A 127 -11.64 -33.04 -1.59
N GLU A 128 -11.71 -34.17 -0.87
CA GLU A 128 -12.13 -35.44 -1.40
C GLU A 128 -13.66 -35.46 -1.47
N PHE A 129 -14.22 -35.55 -2.66
CA PHE A 129 -15.63 -35.75 -2.90
C PHE A 129 -15.92 -37.22 -3.10
N VAL A 130 -17.10 -37.63 -2.66
CA VAL A 130 -17.57 -39.01 -2.69
C VAL A 130 -18.88 -39.03 -3.47
N GLU A 131 -18.97 -39.96 -4.43
CA GLU A 131 -20.18 -40.14 -5.24
C GLU A 131 -20.45 -41.65 -5.47
N LEU A 132 -21.66 -41.99 -5.89
CA LEU A 132 -21.99 -43.37 -6.26
C LEU A 132 -21.28 -43.76 -7.56
N ALA A 133 -20.63 -44.93 -7.59
CA ALA A 133 -20.05 -45.52 -8.78
C ALA A 133 -21.05 -46.49 -9.49
N ILE A 134 -22.21 -46.71 -8.89
CA ILE A 134 -23.30 -47.56 -9.35
C ILE A 134 -24.61 -46.75 -9.44
N SER A 135 -25.65 -47.33 -9.99
CA SER A 135 -26.96 -46.66 -10.03
C SER A 135 -27.56 -46.43 -8.63
N ALA A 136 -28.40 -45.43 -8.46
CA ALA A 136 -29.04 -45.11 -7.18
C ALA A 136 -29.97 -46.27 -6.73
N GLU A 137 -30.57 -47.02 -7.68
CA GLU A 137 -31.40 -48.22 -7.39
C GLU A 137 -30.54 -49.32 -6.81
N GLU A 138 -29.43 -49.69 -7.46
CA GLU A 138 -28.48 -50.71 -7.01
C GLU A 138 -27.83 -50.31 -5.66
N ALA A 139 -27.53 -49.05 -5.47
CA ALA A 139 -27.00 -48.51 -4.19
C ALA A 139 -28.02 -48.65 -3.06
N SER A 140 -29.32 -48.42 -3.33
CA SER A 140 -30.40 -48.55 -2.37
C SER A 140 -30.60 -50.01 -1.96
N GLU A 141 -30.62 -50.94 -2.92
CA GLU A 141 -30.70 -52.38 -2.65
C GLU A 141 -29.50 -52.87 -1.82
N THR A 142 -28.29 -52.43 -2.19
CA THR A 142 -27.06 -52.75 -1.46
C THR A 142 -27.11 -52.19 -0.03
N ALA A 143 -27.60 -50.97 0.16
CA ALA A 143 -27.78 -50.36 1.47
C ALA A 143 -28.72 -51.20 2.37
N GLN A 144 -29.87 -51.61 1.82
CA GLN A 144 -30.82 -52.48 2.53
C GLN A 144 -30.19 -53.81 2.95
N SER A 145 -29.44 -54.45 2.07
CA SER A 145 -28.74 -55.72 2.36
C SER A 145 -27.68 -55.59 3.45
N LYS A 146 -27.01 -54.44 3.50
CA LYS A 146 -25.92 -54.11 4.46
C LYS A 146 -26.44 -53.56 5.82
N ARG A 147 -27.69 -53.20 5.93
CA ARG A 147 -28.26 -52.51 7.10
C ARG A 147 -28.02 -53.23 8.44
N ARG A 148 -28.09 -54.61 8.42
CA ARG A 148 -27.84 -55.42 9.63
C ARG A 148 -26.37 -55.77 9.87
N LYS A 149 -25.60 -55.98 8.78
CA LYS A 149 -24.19 -56.48 8.86
C LYS A 149 -23.15 -55.37 8.88
N ALA A 150 -23.43 -54.23 8.23
CA ALA A 150 -22.53 -53.11 8.09
C ALA A 150 -23.31 -51.76 8.06
N PRO A 151 -23.94 -51.35 9.20
CA PRO A 151 -24.87 -50.21 9.24
C PRO A 151 -24.22 -48.91 8.78
N GLN A 152 -22.95 -48.66 9.08
CA GLN A 152 -22.24 -47.48 8.63
C GLN A 152 -22.09 -47.41 7.09
N GLN A 153 -21.85 -48.56 6.44
CA GLN A 153 -21.79 -48.59 4.98
C GLN A 153 -23.18 -48.38 4.35
N ALA A 154 -24.23 -48.90 4.98
CA ALA A 154 -25.62 -48.65 4.56
C ALA A 154 -25.98 -47.16 4.63
N SER A 155 -25.67 -46.51 5.75
CA SER A 155 -25.92 -45.06 5.92
C SER A 155 -25.16 -44.17 4.92
N ILE A 156 -23.92 -44.56 4.55
CA ILE A 156 -23.16 -43.85 3.49
C ILE A 156 -23.92 -43.96 2.16
N LEU A 157 -24.32 -45.14 1.75
CA LEU A 157 -25.03 -45.34 0.48
C LEU A 157 -26.41 -44.66 0.47
N GLU A 158 -27.17 -44.73 1.58
CA GLU A 158 -28.48 -44.08 1.70
C GLU A 158 -28.36 -42.56 1.59
N LEU A 159 -27.34 -41.94 2.21
CA LEU A 159 -27.09 -40.49 2.10
C LEU A 159 -26.69 -40.10 0.67
N LEU A 160 -25.80 -40.85 0.04
CA LEU A 160 -25.38 -40.61 -1.34
C LEU A 160 -26.51 -40.77 -2.35
N CYS A 161 -27.48 -41.70 -2.12
CA CYS A 161 -28.67 -41.82 -2.95
C CYS A 161 -29.57 -40.60 -2.91
N SER A 162 -29.59 -39.87 -1.77
CA SER A 162 -30.43 -38.68 -1.61
C SER A 162 -29.75 -37.37 -1.99
N THR A 163 -28.44 -37.29 -1.78
CA THR A 163 -27.67 -36.03 -1.94
C THR A 163 -26.79 -35.99 -3.19
N GLY A 164 -26.52 -37.19 -3.78
CA GLY A 164 -25.57 -37.32 -4.90
C GLY A 164 -24.12 -37.23 -4.43
N ARG A 165 -23.39 -36.27 -4.93
CA ARG A 165 -21.96 -36.02 -4.63
C ARG A 165 -21.77 -35.13 -3.38
N VAL A 166 -20.99 -35.59 -2.40
CA VAL A 166 -20.79 -34.92 -1.10
C VAL A 166 -19.32 -34.99 -0.68
N PRO A 167 -18.78 -33.96 0.01
CA PRO A 167 -17.45 -34.00 0.61
C PRO A 167 -17.31 -35.16 1.59
N ALA A 168 -16.22 -35.93 1.50
CA ALA A 168 -15.98 -37.12 2.33
C ALA A 168 -16.06 -36.84 3.84
N GLN A 169 -15.59 -35.66 4.27
CA GLN A 169 -15.61 -35.22 5.67
C GLN A 169 -17.05 -35.00 6.17
N GLU A 170 -17.88 -34.35 5.37
CA GLU A 170 -19.30 -34.13 5.68
C GLU A 170 -20.09 -35.42 5.66
N LEU A 171 -19.85 -36.26 4.64
CA LEU A 171 -20.46 -37.58 4.54
C LEU A 171 -20.22 -38.42 5.80
N LEU A 172 -18.98 -38.47 6.28
CA LEU A 172 -18.61 -39.20 7.48
C LEU A 172 -19.19 -38.57 8.75
N HIS A 173 -19.28 -37.24 8.80
CA HIS A 173 -19.88 -36.52 9.94
C HIS A 173 -21.38 -36.79 10.04
N PHE A 174 -22.13 -36.65 8.96
CA PHE A 174 -23.59 -36.83 8.95
C PHE A 174 -24.02 -38.26 9.15
N THR A 175 -23.24 -39.23 8.61
CA THR A 175 -23.54 -40.67 8.74
C THR A 175 -23.01 -41.30 10.03
N GLY A 176 -22.10 -40.62 10.76
CA GLY A 176 -21.36 -41.18 11.87
C GLY A 176 -20.45 -42.37 11.46
N ALA A 177 -20.16 -42.49 10.17
CA ALA A 177 -19.39 -43.61 9.64
C ALA A 177 -17.88 -43.41 9.78
N SER A 178 -17.14 -44.49 9.92
CA SER A 178 -15.69 -44.49 9.96
C SER A 178 -15.07 -44.38 8.56
N ARG A 179 -13.85 -43.85 8.47
CA ARG A 179 -13.06 -43.80 7.22
C ARG A 179 -12.80 -45.22 6.64
N GLN A 180 -12.75 -46.26 7.50
CA GLN A 180 -12.62 -47.62 7.07
C GLN A 180 -13.87 -48.15 6.34
N SER A 181 -15.06 -47.73 6.79
CA SER A 181 -16.33 -48.10 6.16
C SER A 181 -16.44 -47.48 4.76
N LEU A 182 -15.99 -46.21 4.58
CA LEU A 182 -15.91 -45.59 3.27
C LEU A 182 -14.89 -46.30 2.36
N LYS A 183 -13.68 -46.59 2.85
CA LYS A 183 -12.67 -47.36 2.07
C LYS A 183 -13.18 -48.72 1.63
N ALA A 184 -13.94 -49.42 2.46
CA ALA A 184 -14.51 -50.71 2.10
C ALA A 184 -15.51 -50.59 0.93
N LEU A 185 -16.31 -49.54 0.87
CA LEU A 185 -17.22 -49.25 -0.23
C LEU A 185 -16.48 -48.85 -1.53
N ILE A 186 -15.40 -48.06 -1.42
CA ILE A 186 -14.53 -47.72 -2.54
C ILE A 186 -13.88 -48.98 -3.13
N ASN A 187 -13.29 -49.83 -2.27
CA ASN A 187 -12.64 -51.06 -2.70
C ASN A 187 -13.62 -52.09 -3.30
N ALA A 188 -14.88 -52.02 -2.91
CA ALA A 188 -15.95 -52.84 -3.46
C ALA A 188 -16.56 -52.30 -4.75
N GLY A 189 -16.14 -51.09 -5.20
CA GLY A 189 -16.60 -50.46 -6.43
C GLY A 189 -17.99 -49.85 -6.35
N PHE A 190 -18.58 -49.69 -5.16
CA PHE A 190 -19.88 -49.04 -4.98
C PHE A 190 -19.82 -47.51 -4.96
N VAL A 191 -18.66 -46.98 -4.59
CA VAL A 191 -18.43 -45.53 -4.39
C VAL A 191 -17.12 -45.14 -5.04
N ALA A 192 -17.12 -44.03 -5.75
CA ALA A 192 -15.93 -43.37 -6.31
C ALA A 192 -15.55 -42.16 -5.47
N THR A 193 -14.27 -41.83 -5.49
CA THR A 193 -13.77 -40.60 -4.86
C THR A 193 -12.96 -39.80 -5.86
N GLU A 194 -13.17 -38.49 -5.84
CA GLU A 194 -12.44 -37.53 -6.64
C GLU A 194 -11.92 -36.39 -5.78
N PHE A 195 -10.68 -35.96 -6.03
CA PHE A 195 -10.10 -34.84 -5.32
C PHE A 195 -10.27 -33.55 -6.16
N GLU A 196 -11.02 -32.60 -5.62
CA GLU A 196 -11.16 -31.29 -6.24
C GLU A 196 -10.38 -30.24 -5.49
N GLU A 197 -9.79 -29.30 -6.23
CA GLU A 197 -9.16 -28.14 -5.66
C GLU A 197 -10.22 -27.17 -5.13
N VAL A 198 -10.08 -26.76 -3.86
CA VAL A 198 -10.95 -25.79 -3.21
C VAL A 198 -10.13 -24.59 -2.79
N PHE A 199 -10.53 -23.41 -3.25
CA PHE A 199 -9.85 -22.17 -2.91
C PHE A 199 -10.14 -21.72 -1.48
N ARG A 200 -9.07 -21.38 -0.72
CA ARG A 200 -9.18 -20.66 0.55
C ARG A 200 -9.58 -19.23 0.24
N ARG A 201 -10.73 -18.83 0.67
CA ARG A 201 -11.25 -17.47 0.42
C ARG A 201 -11.40 -16.72 1.74
N PRO A 202 -10.96 -15.45 1.81
CA PRO A 202 -11.12 -14.65 3.02
C PRO A 202 -12.60 -14.39 3.33
N GLU A 203 -13.41 -14.22 2.30
CA GLU A 203 -14.86 -14.06 2.40
C GLU A 203 -15.54 -14.67 1.17
N VAL A 204 -16.64 -15.37 1.38
CA VAL A 204 -17.51 -15.91 0.33
C VAL A 204 -18.84 -15.20 0.42
N TRP A 205 -19.24 -14.52 -0.66
CA TRP A 205 -20.55 -13.89 -0.72
C TRP A 205 -21.64 -14.95 -0.94
N ASN A 206 -22.55 -15.04 0.02
CA ASN A 206 -23.70 -15.96 -0.02
C ASN A 206 -25.04 -15.20 -0.04
N GLY A 207 -25.01 -13.86 -0.10
CA GLY A 207 -26.20 -13.02 -0.17
C GLY A 207 -26.71 -12.80 -1.60
N GLU A 208 -27.85 -12.17 -1.70
CA GLU A 208 -28.39 -11.71 -3.00
C GLU A 208 -27.54 -10.57 -3.55
N ILE A 209 -27.44 -10.51 -4.89
CA ILE A 209 -26.78 -9.40 -5.59
C ILE A 209 -27.68 -8.18 -5.57
N GLN A 210 -27.16 -7.10 -5.05
CA GLN A 210 -27.89 -5.83 -4.98
C GLN A 210 -27.88 -5.11 -6.34
N PRO A 211 -28.95 -4.34 -6.67
CA PRO A 211 -28.94 -3.48 -7.84
C PRO A 211 -27.90 -2.36 -7.68
N ILE A 212 -27.28 -1.97 -8.77
CA ILE A 212 -26.32 -0.86 -8.82
C ILE A 212 -26.97 0.42 -8.28
N PRO A 213 -26.30 1.20 -7.41
CA PRO A 213 -26.88 2.37 -6.74
C PRO A 213 -27.20 3.49 -7.74
N GLU A 214 -28.27 4.24 -7.52
CA GLU A 214 -28.59 5.40 -8.34
C GLU A 214 -27.55 6.51 -8.17
N LEU A 215 -27.19 7.15 -9.27
CA LEU A 215 -26.29 8.30 -9.30
C LEU A 215 -27.09 9.61 -9.20
N ASN A 216 -26.56 10.57 -8.42
CA ASN A 216 -27.06 11.93 -8.52
C ASN A 216 -26.54 12.64 -9.79
N SER A 217 -27.05 13.85 -10.06
CA SER A 217 -26.74 14.58 -11.31
C SER A 217 -25.24 14.84 -11.53
N ASP A 218 -24.48 15.11 -10.46
CA ASP A 218 -23.04 15.40 -10.57
C ASP A 218 -22.24 14.10 -10.78
N GLN A 219 -22.63 13.03 -10.09
CA GLN A 219 -22.06 11.68 -10.27
C GLN A 219 -22.36 11.13 -11.66
N GLN A 220 -23.59 11.35 -12.16
CA GLN A 220 -23.99 10.91 -13.48
C GLN A 220 -23.16 11.57 -14.58
N LYS A 221 -22.95 12.90 -14.51
CA LYS A 221 -22.06 13.62 -15.44
C LYS A 221 -20.62 13.11 -15.41
N ALA A 222 -20.11 12.85 -14.21
CA ALA A 222 -18.77 12.30 -14.06
C ALA A 222 -18.68 10.88 -14.65
N PHE A 223 -19.67 10.03 -14.39
CA PHE A 223 -19.76 8.70 -14.96
C PHE A 223 -19.80 8.71 -16.48
N GLU A 224 -20.66 9.54 -17.08
CA GLU A 224 -20.80 9.66 -18.55
C GLU A 224 -19.46 10.04 -19.19
N GLY A 225 -18.79 11.08 -18.68
CA GLY A 225 -17.49 11.48 -19.21
C GLY A 225 -16.38 10.43 -18.98
N LEU A 226 -16.41 9.69 -17.88
CA LEU A 226 -15.46 8.59 -17.62
C LEU A 226 -15.76 7.37 -18.48
N SER A 227 -17.03 7.07 -18.76
CA SER A 227 -17.48 6.01 -19.66
C SER A 227 -17.04 6.26 -21.12
N GLU A 228 -17.09 7.52 -21.58
CA GLU A 228 -16.52 7.90 -22.89
C GLU A 228 -15.01 7.60 -22.95
N LEU A 229 -14.26 7.90 -21.87
CA LEU A 229 -12.82 7.59 -21.80
C LEU A 229 -12.57 6.09 -21.78
N LEU A 230 -13.41 5.31 -21.09
CA LEU A 230 -13.32 3.86 -21.02
C LEU A 230 -13.52 3.20 -22.39
N SER A 231 -14.40 3.76 -23.20
CA SER A 231 -14.71 3.29 -24.56
C SER A 231 -13.67 3.72 -25.62
N SER A 232 -12.62 4.44 -25.20
CA SER A 232 -11.56 4.90 -26.10
C SER A 232 -10.60 3.77 -26.48
N ASP A 233 -10.19 3.69 -27.75
CA ASP A 233 -9.16 2.76 -28.24
C ASP A 233 -7.73 3.14 -27.80
N LYS A 234 -7.57 4.22 -27.03
CA LYS A 234 -6.29 4.70 -26.54
C LYS A 234 -6.25 4.67 -25.03
N PRO A 235 -5.07 4.45 -24.42
CA PRO A 235 -4.95 4.53 -22.98
C PRO A 235 -5.32 5.92 -22.48
N GLN A 236 -6.16 5.97 -21.44
CA GLN A 236 -6.66 7.21 -20.87
C GLN A 236 -6.31 7.28 -19.38
N ALA A 237 -6.19 8.50 -18.86
CA ALA A 237 -6.06 8.74 -17.45
C ALA A 237 -6.96 9.89 -17.00
N ALA A 238 -7.62 9.71 -15.87
CA ALA A 238 -8.53 10.68 -15.31
C ALA A 238 -8.27 10.88 -13.81
N LEU A 239 -8.55 12.10 -13.33
CA LEU A 239 -8.57 12.46 -11.93
C LEU A 239 -10.02 12.80 -11.54
N LEU A 240 -10.59 12.04 -10.61
CA LEU A 240 -11.88 12.30 -9.99
C LEU A 240 -11.66 12.97 -8.64
N PHE A 241 -11.74 14.29 -8.62
CA PHE A 241 -11.82 15.07 -7.39
C PHE A 241 -13.20 14.92 -6.77
N GLY A 242 -13.28 14.67 -5.47
CA GLY A 242 -14.58 14.64 -4.80
C GLY A 242 -14.43 14.87 -3.32
N VAL A 243 -15.09 15.91 -2.80
CA VAL A 243 -15.07 16.22 -1.36
C VAL A 243 -15.41 15.00 -0.52
N THR A 244 -14.97 14.98 0.72
CA THR A 244 -15.24 13.85 1.62
C THR A 244 -16.75 13.59 1.73
N GLY A 245 -17.19 12.35 1.42
CA GLY A 245 -18.62 12.01 1.38
C GLY A 245 -19.36 12.41 0.10
N SER A 246 -18.66 12.73 -0.98
CA SER A 246 -19.29 13.02 -2.30
C SER A 246 -19.85 11.80 -3.03
N GLY A 247 -19.54 10.59 -2.56
CA GLY A 247 -19.99 9.34 -3.15
C GLY A 247 -19.19 8.89 -4.38
N LYS A 248 -17.88 9.13 -4.41
CA LYS A 248 -16.95 8.60 -5.45
C LYS A 248 -17.14 7.10 -5.68
N THR A 249 -17.38 6.34 -4.61
CA THR A 249 -17.58 4.88 -4.66
C THR A 249 -18.74 4.47 -5.55
N ALA A 250 -19.83 5.24 -5.60
CA ALA A 250 -20.95 4.95 -6.50
C ALA A 250 -20.53 5.05 -7.98
N VAL A 251 -19.73 6.06 -8.34
CA VAL A 251 -19.15 6.19 -9.69
C VAL A 251 -18.21 5.00 -9.99
N TYR A 252 -17.41 4.56 -9.02
CA TYR A 252 -16.55 3.39 -9.19
C TYR A 252 -17.35 2.12 -9.47
N ILE A 253 -18.44 1.88 -8.72
CA ILE A 253 -19.32 0.72 -8.90
C ILE A 253 -19.88 0.69 -10.32
N HIS A 254 -20.38 1.81 -10.83
CA HIS A 254 -20.90 1.90 -12.20
C HIS A 254 -19.84 1.62 -13.27
N LEU A 255 -18.62 2.17 -13.13
CA LEU A 255 -17.53 1.92 -14.08
C LEU A 255 -17.06 0.47 -14.04
N ILE A 256 -16.99 -0.12 -12.85
CA ILE A 256 -16.63 -1.54 -12.68
C ILE A 256 -17.70 -2.42 -13.34
N ASP A 257 -18.98 -2.15 -13.10
CA ASP A 257 -20.07 -2.88 -13.71
C ASP A 257 -19.99 -2.86 -15.24
N GLN A 258 -19.78 -1.68 -15.83
CA GLN A 258 -19.60 -1.54 -17.27
C GLN A 258 -18.45 -2.41 -17.79
N VAL A 259 -17.28 -2.36 -17.13
CA VAL A 259 -16.08 -3.12 -17.53
C VAL A 259 -16.30 -4.63 -17.43
N LEU A 260 -16.95 -5.08 -16.35
CA LEU A 260 -17.25 -6.51 -16.17
C LEU A 260 -18.29 -7.00 -17.19
N ASN A 261 -19.28 -6.19 -17.55
CA ASN A 261 -20.27 -6.50 -18.58
C ASN A 261 -19.65 -6.58 -19.99
N GLU A 262 -18.56 -5.82 -20.24
CA GLU A 262 -17.76 -5.91 -21.46
C GLU A 262 -16.81 -7.14 -21.48
N GLY A 263 -16.85 -7.99 -20.47
CA GLY A 263 -15.96 -9.17 -20.36
C GLY A 263 -14.51 -8.82 -19.99
N LYS A 264 -14.23 -7.60 -19.59
CA LYS A 264 -12.92 -7.13 -19.14
C LYS A 264 -12.73 -7.30 -17.64
N THR A 265 -11.53 -7.00 -17.15
CA THR A 265 -11.17 -7.04 -15.73
C THR A 265 -10.92 -5.64 -15.18
N ALA A 266 -11.12 -5.48 -13.85
CA ALA A 266 -10.89 -4.24 -13.16
C ALA A 266 -10.02 -4.46 -11.90
N ILE A 267 -9.18 -3.47 -11.59
CA ILE A 267 -8.40 -3.41 -10.35
C ILE A 267 -8.80 -2.17 -9.58
N LEU A 268 -9.20 -2.33 -8.32
CA LEU A 268 -9.45 -1.26 -7.37
C LEU A 268 -8.40 -1.30 -6.28
N LEU A 269 -7.51 -0.33 -6.25
CA LEU A 269 -6.55 -0.15 -5.17
C LEU A 269 -7.10 0.79 -4.12
N VAL A 270 -6.95 0.39 -2.85
CA VAL A 270 -7.33 1.19 -1.69
C VAL A 270 -6.18 1.19 -0.67
N PRO A 271 -6.05 2.23 0.17
CA PRO A 271 -5.08 2.22 1.26
C PRO A 271 -5.30 1.05 2.23
N GLU A 272 -4.21 0.54 2.84
CA GLU A 272 -4.31 -0.63 3.74
C GLU A 272 -5.35 -0.46 4.85
N ILE A 273 -5.46 0.75 5.40
CA ILE A 273 -6.41 1.06 6.49
C ILE A 273 -7.87 1.18 5.98
N ALA A 274 -8.06 1.51 4.70
CA ALA A 274 -9.39 1.64 4.09
C ALA A 274 -9.97 0.29 3.62
N LEU A 275 -9.13 -0.74 3.50
CA LEU A 275 -9.56 -2.08 3.11
C LEU A 275 -10.18 -2.81 4.32
N THR A 276 -11.38 -2.40 4.68
CA THR A 276 -12.16 -2.99 5.78
C THR A 276 -13.06 -4.13 5.28
N PRO A 277 -13.47 -5.07 6.15
CA PRO A 277 -14.48 -6.08 5.80
C PRO A 277 -15.77 -5.45 5.28
N GLN A 278 -16.18 -4.31 5.83
CA GLN A 278 -17.36 -3.58 5.35
C GLN A 278 -17.22 -3.15 3.89
N MET A 279 -16.05 -2.63 3.50
CA MET A 279 -15.79 -2.26 2.11
C MET A 279 -15.82 -3.48 1.18
N ILE A 280 -15.18 -4.58 1.58
CA ILE A 280 -15.19 -5.83 0.82
C ILE A 280 -16.62 -6.32 0.63
N ARG A 281 -17.43 -6.34 1.71
CA ARG A 281 -18.85 -6.72 1.65
C ARG A 281 -19.65 -5.82 0.73
N THR A 282 -19.41 -4.50 0.76
CA THR A 282 -20.09 -3.55 -0.12
C THR A 282 -19.87 -3.91 -1.60
N PHE A 283 -18.63 -4.15 -2.02
CA PHE A 283 -18.38 -4.54 -3.40
C PHE A 283 -18.87 -5.96 -3.71
N SER A 284 -18.75 -6.89 -2.76
CA SER A 284 -19.26 -8.26 -2.92
C SER A 284 -20.79 -8.30 -3.02
N SER A 285 -21.50 -7.36 -2.40
CA SER A 285 -22.97 -7.28 -2.56
C SER A 285 -23.41 -6.88 -3.97
N TYR A 286 -22.57 -6.20 -4.75
CA TYR A 286 -22.84 -5.85 -6.15
C TYR A 286 -22.27 -6.87 -7.14
N PHE A 287 -21.09 -7.42 -6.87
CA PHE A 287 -20.34 -8.22 -7.85
C PHE A 287 -20.16 -9.69 -7.43
N GLY A 288 -20.67 -10.06 -6.27
CA GLY A 288 -20.68 -11.44 -5.77
C GLY A 288 -19.30 -12.07 -5.72
N ASN A 289 -19.24 -13.28 -6.23
CA ASN A 289 -18.03 -14.08 -6.26
C ASN A 289 -17.02 -13.70 -7.35
N SER A 290 -17.34 -12.70 -8.19
CA SER A 290 -16.38 -12.12 -9.15
C SER A 290 -15.29 -11.27 -8.47
N VAL A 291 -15.43 -10.97 -7.18
CA VAL A 291 -14.46 -10.22 -6.39
C VAL A 291 -13.34 -11.13 -5.90
N ALA A 292 -12.09 -10.71 -6.10
CA ALA A 292 -10.90 -11.25 -5.44
C ALA A 292 -10.27 -10.20 -4.55
N VAL A 293 -9.81 -10.59 -3.37
CA VAL A 293 -9.21 -9.68 -2.36
C VAL A 293 -7.74 -9.98 -2.20
N LEU A 294 -6.87 -8.95 -2.35
CA LEU A 294 -5.41 -9.10 -2.26
C LEU A 294 -4.78 -8.06 -1.33
N HIS A 295 -4.37 -8.47 -0.12
CA HIS A 295 -3.65 -7.60 0.83
C HIS A 295 -2.66 -8.37 1.72
N SER A 296 -1.86 -7.62 2.48
CA SER A 296 -0.77 -8.16 3.30
C SER A 296 -1.23 -9.01 4.49
N SER A 297 -2.42 -8.75 5.04
CA SER A 297 -2.97 -9.46 6.21
C SER A 297 -3.54 -10.85 5.89
N LEU A 298 -3.78 -11.17 4.61
CA LEU A 298 -4.18 -12.52 4.21
C LEU A 298 -3.06 -13.53 4.47
N SER A 299 -3.43 -14.72 4.87
CA SER A 299 -2.50 -15.85 4.92
C SER A 299 -1.87 -16.09 3.54
N ILE A 300 -0.68 -16.67 3.52
CA ILE A 300 0.02 -16.97 2.25
C ILE A 300 -0.86 -17.86 1.36
N GLY A 301 -1.66 -18.80 1.96
CA GLY A 301 -2.56 -19.68 1.23
C GLY A 301 -3.72 -18.98 0.57
N GLU A 302 -4.41 -18.11 1.33
CA GLU A 302 -5.52 -17.31 0.79
C GLU A 302 -5.04 -16.41 -0.35
N ARG A 303 -3.90 -15.75 -0.15
CA ARG A 303 -3.31 -14.87 -1.19
C ARG A 303 -2.96 -15.63 -2.47
N TYR A 304 -2.46 -16.85 -2.34
CA TYR A 304 -2.15 -17.71 -3.48
C TYR A 304 -3.43 -18.17 -4.19
N ASP A 305 -4.45 -18.57 -3.44
CA ASP A 305 -5.71 -19.05 -3.98
C ASP A 305 -6.51 -17.91 -4.65
N GLU A 306 -6.54 -16.71 -4.07
CA GLU A 306 -7.13 -15.51 -4.69
C GLU A 306 -6.38 -15.13 -5.98
N TRP A 307 -5.04 -15.20 -5.99
CA TRP A 307 -4.24 -15.00 -7.20
C TRP A 307 -4.59 -16.00 -8.31
N LYS A 308 -4.79 -17.27 -7.97
CA LYS A 308 -5.24 -18.31 -8.91
C LYS A 308 -6.63 -18.00 -9.48
N ARG A 309 -7.56 -17.55 -8.63
CA ARG A 309 -8.91 -17.18 -9.07
C ARG A 309 -8.89 -16.03 -10.10
N VAL A 310 -7.99 -15.09 -9.94
CA VAL A 310 -7.80 -14.03 -10.94
C VAL A 310 -7.17 -14.62 -12.21
N LYS A 311 -6.12 -15.44 -12.07
CA LYS A 311 -5.40 -16.04 -13.20
C LYS A 311 -6.30 -16.92 -14.08
N ASN A 312 -7.23 -17.66 -13.50
CA ASN A 312 -8.15 -18.53 -14.24
C ASN A 312 -9.45 -17.84 -14.66
N GLY A 313 -9.61 -16.53 -14.41
CA GLY A 313 -10.77 -15.74 -14.79
C GLY A 313 -12.02 -15.94 -13.92
N SER A 314 -11.93 -16.73 -12.82
CA SER A 314 -13.05 -16.91 -11.88
C SER A 314 -13.35 -15.64 -11.08
N ALA A 315 -12.39 -14.74 -10.96
CA ALA A 315 -12.56 -13.41 -10.39
C ALA A 315 -12.06 -12.36 -11.40
N ARG A 316 -12.91 -11.37 -11.68
CA ARG A 316 -12.63 -10.32 -12.66
C ARG A 316 -12.52 -8.92 -12.05
N LEU A 317 -12.90 -8.75 -10.79
CA LEU A 317 -12.68 -7.55 -10.00
C LEU A 317 -11.66 -7.87 -8.90
N VAL A 318 -10.51 -7.22 -8.93
CA VAL A 318 -9.50 -7.31 -7.88
C VAL A 318 -9.60 -6.09 -6.99
N ILE A 319 -9.81 -6.30 -5.70
CA ILE A 319 -9.76 -5.24 -4.69
C ILE A 319 -8.57 -5.51 -3.78
N GLY A 320 -7.75 -4.50 -3.53
CA GLY A 320 -6.63 -4.71 -2.65
C GLY A 320 -5.76 -3.49 -2.40
N THR A 321 -4.68 -3.73 -1.68
CA THR A 321 -3.71 -2.69 -1.36
C THR A 321 -2.66 -2.56 -2.47
N ARG A 322 -1.63 -1.76 -2.26
CA ARG A 322 -0.55 -1.50 -3.24
C ARG A 322 -0.12 -2.70 -4.09
N SER A 323 0.06 -3.87 -3.47
CA SER A 323 0.56 -5.06 -4.18
C SER A 323 -0.46 -5.70 -5.11
N ALA A 324 -1.75 -5.41 -4.97
CA ALA A 324 -2.80 -5.92 -5.82
C ALA A 324 -2.69 -5.44 -7.29
N ILE A 325 -1.92 -4.38 -7.54
CA ILE A 325 -1.61 -3.90 -8.90
C ILE A 325 -0.92 -4.96 -9.78
N PHE A 326 -0.27 -5.96 -9.17
CA PHE A 326 0.39 -7.05 -9.88
C PHE A 326 -0.51 -8.28 -10.11
N ALA A 327 -1.79 -8.19 -9.81
CA ALA A 327 -2.74 -9.26 -10.07
C ALA A 327 -2.68 -9.70 -11.57
N PRO A 328 -2.76 -11.00 -11.86
CA PRO A 328 -2.61 -11.52 -13.22
C PRO A 328 -3.90 -11.34 -14.05
N CYS A 329 -4.39 -10.09 -14.13
CA CYS A 329 -5.58 -9.74 -14.87
C CYS A 329 -5.35 -9.89 -16.38
N GLU A 330 -6.17 -10.71 -17.02
CA GLU A 330 -6.31 -10.72 -18.47
C GLU A 330 -7.36 -9.68 -18.90
N ASN A 331 -7.21 -9.10 -20.09
CA ASN A 331 -8.12 -8.08 -20.64
C ASN A 331 -8.42 -6.94 -19.65
N LEU A 332 -7.37 -6.34 -19.08
CA LEU A 332 -7.52 -5.23 -18.16
C LEU A 332 -8.22 -4.04 -18.84
N GLY A 333 -9.35 -3.59 -18.30
CA GLY A 333 -10.13 -2.44 -18.80
C GLY A 333 -10.04 -1.21 -17.90
N LEU A 334 -9.82 -1.39 -16.59
CA LEU A 334 -9.90 -0.29 -15.63
C LEU A 334 -8.96 -0.53 -14.45
N VAL A 335 -8.22 0.51 -14.09
CA VAL A 335 -7.50 0.58 -12.79
C VAL A 335 -7.98 1.81 -12.05
N ILE A 336 -8.53 1.61 -10.86
CA ILE A 336 -8.92 2.69 -9.94
C ILE A 336 -7.91 2.72 -8.79
N ILE A 337 -7.43 3.90 -8.43
CA ILE A 337 -6.64 4.14 -7.21
C ILE A 337 -7.41 5.14 -6.37
N ASP A 338 -8.05 4.65 -5.31
CA ASP A 338 -8.78 5.51 -4.37
C ASP A 338 -7.81 6.10 -3.35
N GLU A 339 -8.10 7.33 -2.86
CA GLU A 339 -7.21 8.12 -2.00
C GLU A 339 -5.77 8.13 -2.55
N GLU A 340 -5.61 8.50 -3.83
CA GLU A 340 -4.37 8.33 -4.62
C GLU A 340 -3.15 9.07 -4.05
N GLN A 341 -3.38 10.08 -3.18
CA GLN A 341 -2.36 10.86 -2.48
C GLN A 341 -1.67 10.10 -1.34
N GLU A 342 -2.12 8.87 -1.04
CA GLU A 342 -1.61 8.13 0.11
C GLU A 342 -0.19 7.60 -0.09
N ASP A 343 0.69 7.91 0.87
CA ASP A 343 2.09 7.44 0.88
C ASP A 343 2.21 5.91 0.82
N SER A 344 1.19 5.16 1.29
CA SER A 344 1.19 3.70 1.32
C SER A 344 1.28 3.05 -0.06
N TYR A 345 0.98 3.78 -1.12
CA TYR A 345 1.16 3.33 -2.51
C TYR A 345 2.61 3.32 -2.97
N LYS A 346 3.53 3.93 -2.24
CA LYS A 346 4.98 3.83 -2.46
C LYS A 346 5.57 2.67 -1.66
N SER A 347 6.40 1.83 -2.29
CA SER A 347 7.12 0.75 -1.62
C SER A 347 8.41 1.25 -0.99
N GLU A 348 8.61 0.98 0.30
CA GLU A 348 9.86 1.29 1.02
C GLU A 348 10.97 0.26 0.74
N ASN A 349 10.60 -0.95 0.38
CA ASN A 349 11.52 -2.05 0.08
C ASN A 349 11.74 -2.21 -1.43
N SER A 350 12.85 -2.84 -1.82
CA SER A 350 13.12 -3.19 -3.22
C SER A 350 12.10 -4.20 -3.75
N PRO A 351 11.56 -3.93 -4.95
CA PRO A 351 11.63 -2.72 -5.75
C PRO A 351 10.84 -1.57 -5.13
N ARG A 352 11.40 -0.36 -5.15
CA ARG A 352 10.77 0.85 -4.58
C ARG A 352 9.82 1.48 -5.58
N TYR A 353 8.79 0.74 -5.98
CA TYR A 353 7.79 1.23 -6.94
C TYR A 353 6.71 2.07 -6.27
N HIS A 354 6.07 2.93 -7.05
CA HIS A 354 4.81 3.55 -6.74
C HIS A 354 3.70 2.87 -7.54
N ALA A 355 2.60 2.47 -6.89
CA ALA A 355 1.50 1.76 -7.56
C ALA A 355 0.92 2.55 -8.75
N ARG A 356 0.83 3.87 -8.64
CA ARG A 356 0.39 4.78 -9.73
C ARG A 356 1.26 4.64 -10.99
N ASP A 357 2.58 4.48 -10.85
CA ASP A 357 3.48 4.35 -12.00
C ASP A 357 3.36 2.99 -12.66
N ILE A 358 3.18 1.93 -11.87
CA ILE A 358 2.86 0.60 -12.39
C ILE A 358 1.50 0.62 -13.11
N ALA A 359 0.47 1.25 -12.52
CA ALA A 359 -0.85 1.41 -13.11
C ALA A 359 -0.79 2.14 -14.46
N LYS A 360 -0.03 3.25 -14.55
CA LYS A 360 0.22 3.95 -15.83
C LYS A 360 0.82 3.02 -16.88
N TYR A 361 1.84 2.21 -16.49
CA TYR A 361 2.46 1.26 -17.42
C TYR A 361 1.45 0.21 -17.90
N LEU A 362 0.70 -0.40 -16.97
CA LEU A 362 -0.29 -1.42 -17.30
C LEU A 362 -1.38 -0.86 -18.21
N CYS A 363 -2.00 0.26 -17.85
CA CYS A 363 -3.05 0.89 -18.64
C CYS A 363 -2.54 1.32 -20.03
N ALA A 364 -1.29 1.81 -20.13
CA ALA A 364 -0.69 2.14 -21.42
C ALA A 364 -0.45 0.91 -22.31
N LYS A 365 -0.28 -0.29 -21.72
CA LYS A 365 -0.09 -1.54 -22.48
C LYS A 365 -1.37 -2.25 -22.85
N SER A 366 -2.44 -2.06 -22.07
CA SER A 366 -3.74 -2.71 -22.28
C SER A 366 -4.82 -1.76 -22.87
N ASN A 367 -4.46 -0.54 -23.24
CA ASN A 367 -5.40 0.51 -23.69
C ASN A 367 -6.56 0.72 -22.72
N SER A 368 -6.26 0.76 -21.43
CA SER A 368 -7.22 0.83 -20.34
C SER A 368 -7.33 2.23 -19.74
N LEU A 369 -8.36 2.47 -18.95
CA LEU A 369 -8.52 3.69 -18.17
C LEU A 369 -7.82 3.57 -16.82
N LEU A 370 -6.98 4.56 -16.48
CA LEU A 370 -6.51 4.81 -15.13
C LEU A 370 -7.37 5.91 -14.50
N LEU A 371 -8.07 5.58 -13.42
CA LEU A 371 -8.85 6.54 -12.63
C LEU A 371 -8.18 6.76 -11.27
N LEU A 372 -7.79 7.99 -10.99
CA LEU A 372 -7.28 8.44 -9.69
C LEU A 372 -8.40 9.15 -8.95
N GLY A 373 -8.74 8.69 -7.76
CA GLY A 373 -9.80 9.28 -6.93
C GLY A 373 -9.24 9.87 -5.65
N SER A 374 -9.62 11.11 -5.32
CA SER A 374 -9.19 11.78 -4.09
C SER A 374 -10.09 12.94 -3.69
N ALA A 375 -10.14 13.24 -2.39
CA ALA A 375 -10.67 14.48 -1.86
C ALA A 375 -9.60 15.58 -1.77
N THR A 376 -8.34 15.18 -1.72
CA THR A 376 -7.16 16.04 -1.64
C THR A 376 -6.08 15.48 -2.58
N PRO A 377 -6.27 15.61 -3.91
CA PRO A 377 -5.37 15.02 -4.89
C PRO A 377 -3.90 15.40 -4.66
N ASP A 378 -3.00 14.47 -4.98
CA ASP A 378 -1.57 14.73 -5.05
C ASP A 378 -1.29 15.88 -6.05
N LEU A 379 -0.44 16.83 -5.70
CA LEU A 379 -0.12 18.00 -6.54
C LEU A 379 0.39 17.60 -7.92
N GLU A 380 1.12 16.49 -8.04
CA GLU A 380 1.59 15.96 -9.33
C GLU A 380 0.42 15.49 -10.21
N SER A 381 -0.61 14.86 -9.61
CA SER A 381 -1.81 14.41 -10.30
C SER A 381 -2.70 15.59 -10.71
N ARG A 382 -2.89 16.55 -9.82
CA ARG A 382 -3.66 17.77 -10.10
C ARG A 382 -2.98 18.62 -11.18
N TYR A 383 -1.65 18.76 -11.14
CA TYR A 383 -0.88 19.45 -12.19
C TYR A 383 -0.97 18.71 -13.53
N SER A 384 -0.94 17.36 -13.51
CA SER A 384 -1.12 16.57 -14.73
C SER A 384 -2.51 16.78 -15.35
N ALA A 385 -3.53 16.99 -14.53
CA ALA A 385 -4.87 17.35 -14.97
C ALA A 385 -4.90 18.79 -15.54
N GLN A 386 -4.23 19.76 -14.89
CA GLN A 386 -4.15 21.15 -15.34
C GLN A 386 -3.52 21.28 -16.72
N ILE A 387 -2.47 20.49 -17.00
CA ILE A 387 -1.79 20.53 -18.31
C ILE A 387 -2.42 19.57 -19.36
N GLY A 388 -3.60 19.00 -19.07
CA GLY A 388 -4.36 18.17 -19.99
C GLY A 388 -3.85 16.74 -20.20
N ARG A 389 -2.90 16.26 -19.36
CA ARG A 389 -2.45 14.86 -19.38
C ARG A 389 -3.49 13.91 -18.78
N TYR A 390 -4.24 14.39 -17.78
CA TYR A 390 -5.38 13.69 -17.19
C TYR A 390 -6.65 14.47 -17.50
N LYS A 391 -7.77 13.76 -17.70
CA LYS A 391 -9.09 14.40 -17.69
C LYS A 391 -9.49 14.64 -16.25
N TYR A 392 -10.11 15.81 -15.98
CA TYR A 392 -10.50 16.23 -14.65
C TYR A 392 -12.01 16.20 -14.49
N PHE A 393 -12.48 15.50 -13.45
CA PHE A 393 -13.88 15.45 -13.06
C PHE A 393 -14.01 15.85 -11.60
N ALA A 394 -15.05 16.58 -11.23
CA ALA A 394 -15.24 17.09 -9.89
C ALA A 394 -16.63 16.79 -9.33
N LEU A 395 -16.67 16.25 -8.12
CA LEU A 395 -17.87 16.07 -7.29
C LEU A 395 -17.79 17.04 -6.12
N SER A 396 -18.27 18.27 -6.31
CA SER A 396 -18.10 19.37 -5.37
C SER A 396 -19.05 19.36 -4.17
N LYS A 397 -20.09 18.50 -4.18
CA LYS A 397 -21.13 18.43 -3.14
C LYS A 397 -21.09 17.09 -2.40
N ARG A 398 -21.38 17.12 -1.09
CA ARG A 398 -21.63 15.89 -0.33
C ARG A 398 -22.92 15.21 -0.83
N TYR A 399 -22.91 13.88 -0.85
CA TYR A 399 -24.05 13.07 -1.31
C TYR A 399 -25.33 13.36 -0.51
N ASN A 400 -25.24 13.49 0.81
CA ASN A 400 -26.35 13.75 1.73
C ASN A 400 -26.69 15.23 1.89
N LYS A 401 -26.14 16.14 1.10
CA LYS A 401 -26.31 17.61 1.18
C LYS A 401 -26.01 18.24 2.56
N MET A 402 -25.34 17.52 3.44
CA MET A 402 -24.93 18.05 4.76
C MET A 402 -23.88 19.15 4.64
N LEU A 403 -23.97 20.14 5.50
CA LEU A 403 -23.00 21.21 5.61
C LEU A 403 -21.63 20.69 6.02
N LEU A 404 -20.58 21.39 5.61
CA LEU A 404 -19.23 21.13 6.11
C LEU A 404 -19.17 21.40 7.61
N PRO A 405 -18.32 20.72 8.38
CA PRO A 405 -18.16 20.96 9.80
C PRO A 405 -17.73 22.41 10.07
N THR A 406 -18.18 22.97 11.18
CA THR A 406 -17.64 24.24 11.68
C THR A 406 -16.25 23.98 12.26
N VAL A 407 -15.26 24.74 11.79
CA VAL A 407 -13.86 24.56 12.22
C VAL A 407 -13.38 25.79 12.97
N LYS A 408 -12.77 25.58 14.14
CA LYS A 408 -12.13 26.63 14.93
C LYS A 408 -10.63 26.34 15.08
N ILE A 409 -9.81 27.37 14.90
CA ILE A 409 -8.35 27.30 15.09
C ILE A 409 -8.02 27.92 16.44
N VAL A 410 -7.35 27.17 17.30
CA VAL A 410 -6.93 27.61 18.65
C VAL A 410 -5.43 27.89 18.67
N ASP A 411 -5.03 29.05 19.15
CA ASP A 411 -3.64 29.48 19.32
C ASP A 411 -3.08 28.98 20.66
N MET A 412 -2.31 27.89 20.59
CA MET A 412 -1.69 27.26 21.76
C MET A 412 -0.67 28.18 22.48
N LYS A 413 -0.20 29.25 21.86
CA LYS A 413 0.66 30.24 22.53
C LYS A 413 -0.14 31.07 23.55
N GLN A 414 -1.41 31.33 23.26
CA GLN A 414 -2.29 32.02 24.20
C GLN A 414 -2.65 31.13 25.39
N GLU A 415 -2.90 29.84 25.15
CA GLU A 415 -3.13 28.84 26.21
C GLU A 415 -1.93 28.76 27.17
N LEU A 416 -0.69 28.69 26.63
CA LEU A 416 0.50 28.69 27.48
C LEU A 416 0.65 29.97 28.34
N LYS A 417 0.26 31.13 27.81
CA LYS A 417 0.33 32.42 28.53
C LYS A 417 -0.72 32.54 29.61
N SER A 418 -1.89 31.91 29.45
CA SER A 418 -2.97 31.89 30.47
C SER A 418 -2.67 30.91 31.61
N GLY A 419 -1.57 30.13 31.53
CA GLY A 419 -1.18 29.16 32.54
C GLY A 419 -1.73 27.74 32.31
N ASP A 420 -2.47 27.55 31.22
CA ASP A 420 -3.03 26.25 30.81
C ASP A 420 -2.03 25.56 29.87
N GLY A 421 -0.94 25.00 30.43
CA GLY A 421 0.18 24.42 29.68
C GLY A 421 -0.05 22.99 29.17
N GLY A 422 -1.29 22.49 29.13
CA GLY A 422 -1.66 21.15 28.71
C GLY A 422 -1.59 20.93 27.19
N ASN A 423 -1.79 19.68 26.78
CA ASN A 423 -1.92 19.33 25.36
C ASN A 423 -3.34 19.56 24.81
N ILE A 424 -4.30 19.77 25.72
CA ILE A 424 -5.72 20.00 25.44
C ILE A 424 -6.04 21.45 25.83
N SER A 425 -6.41 22.27 24.85
CA SER A 425 -6.80 23.67 25.10
C SER A 425 -8.08 23.76 25.93
N ALA A 426 -8.28 24.88 26.64
CA ALA A 426 -9.49 25.14 27.41
C ALA A 426 -10.74 24.98 26.55
N GLU A 427 -10.72 25.51 25.33
CA GLU A 427 -11.83 25.40 24.39
C GLU A 427 -12.13 23.96 23.98
N LEU A 428 -11.10 23.15 23.67
CA LEU A 428 -11.31 21.75 23.32
C LEU A 428 -11.84 20.96 24.52
N ARG A 429 -11.38 21.27 25.72
CA ARG A 429 -11.86 20.68 26.97
C ARG A 429 -13.36 20.93 27.19
N ASP A 430 -13.79 22.18 27.00
CA ASP A 430 -15.18 22.58 27.16
C ASP A 430 -16.09 21.89 26.14
N GLU A 431 -15.67 21.83 24.87
CA GLU A 431 -16.38 21.10 23.80
C GLU A 431 -16.45 19.59 24.04
N LEU A 432 -15.39 18.98 24.60
CA LEU A 432 -15.39 17.58 25.00
C LEU A 432 -16.40 17.33 26.14
N ALA A 433 -16.41 18.20 27.17
CA ALA A 433 -17.35 18.10 28.27
C ALA A 433 -18.80 18.20 27.78
N GLU A 434 -19.08 19.13 26.88
CA GLU A 434 -20.40 19.29 26.28
C GLU A 434 -20.82 18.06 25.46
N ASN A 435 -19.88 17.50 24.66
CA ASN A 435 -20.13 16.31 23.87
C ASN A 435 -20.44 15.07 24.73
N ILE A 436 -19.71 14.90 25.84
CA ILE A 436 -19.96 13.82 26.80
C ILE A 436 -21.35 13.94 27.38
N VAL A 437 -21.76 15.15 27.81
CA VAL A 437 -23.12 15.41 28.36
C VAL A 437 -24.22 15.12 27.33
N ARG A 438 -23.97 15.40 26.03
CA ARG A 438 -24.91 15.13 24.94
C ARG A 438 -24.95 13.63 24.55
N GLY A 439 -24.08 12.79 25.10
CA GLY A 439 -23.92 11.39 24.66
C GLY A 439 -23.39 11.24 23.27
N GLU A 440 -22.64 12.23 22.79
CA GLU A 440 -22.00 12.25 21.47
C GLU A 440 -20.53 11.82 21.57
N GLN A 441 -19.97 11.37 20.44
CA GLN A 441 -18.59 10.87 20.40
C GLN A 441 -17.61 11.90 19.83
N SER A 442 -16.38 11.83 20.32
CA SER A 442 -15.28 12.70 19.93
C SER A 442 -14.07 11.89 19.49
N ILE A 443 -13.36 12.37 18.46
CA ILE A 443 -12.09 11.80 18.03
C ILE A 443 -10.99 12.86 18.20
N LEU A 444 -9.94 12.51 18.96
CA LEU A 444 -8.74 13.31 19.12
C LEU A 444 -7.63 12.74 18.23
N PHE A 445 -7.21 13.53 17.30
CA PHE A 445 -6.21 13.15 16.32
C PHE A 445 -4.83 13.73 16.66
N LEU A 446 -3.82 12.84 16.71
CA LEU A 446 -2.40 13.21 16.80
C LEU A 446 -1.65 12.71 15.59
N ASN A 447 -0.88 13.56 14.96
CA ASN A 447 0.02 13.12 13.89
C ASN A 447 1.37 12.69 14.45
N ARG A 448 1.49 11.41 14.86
CA ARG A 448 2.73 10.84 15.35
C ARG A 448 3.46 10.09 14.23
N ARG A 449 4.20 10.77 13.38
CA ARG A 449 5.24 10.16 12.55
C ARG A 449 6.61 10.63 13.03
N GLY A 450 7.40 9.71 13.62
CA GLY A 450 8.84 9.85 13.86
C GLY A 450 9.25 10.37 15.25
N ALA A 451 10.49 10.01 15.63
CA ALA A 451 11.18 10.48 16.84
C ALA A 451 11.67 11.94 16.76
N ASN A 452 11.29 12.65 15.71
CA ASN A 452 11.74 14.00 15.42
C ASN A 452 10.96 15.02 16.23
N LYS A 453 11.66 15.82 17.02
CA LYS A 453 11.05 16.87 17.83
C LYS A 453 11.16 18.19 17.10
N LEU A 454 10.04 18.88 16.98
CA LEU A 454 10.01 20.26 16.56
C LEU A 454 10.37 21.16 17.75
N ILE A 455 11.22 22.16 17.53
CA ILE A 455 11.47 23.23 18.52
C ILE A 455 10.76 24.49 18.03
N CYS A 456 9.88 25.01 18.87
CA CYS A 456 9.14 26.22 18.64
C CYS A 456 9.28 27.18 19.83
N CYS A 457 9.23 28.47 19.58
CA CYS A 457 9.12 29.46 20.63
C CYS A 457 7.68 29.56 21.14
N GLY A 458 7.48 29.37 22.45
CA GLY A 458 6.17 29.50 23.09
C GLY A 458 5.60 30.91 23.05
N ASP A 459 6.47 31.95 22.93
CA ASP A 459 6.03 33.37 22.96
C ASP A 459 5.65 33.91 21.59
N CYS A 460 6.48 33.66 20.55
CA CYS A 460 6.29 34.25 19.22
C CYS A 460 5.96 33.22 18.12
N GLY A 461 6.12 31.91 18.38
CA GLY A 461 5.89 30.87 17.38
C GLY A 461 7.08 30.66 16.42
N PHE A 462 8.26 31.24 16.72
CA PHE A 462 9.45 31.07 15.89
C PHE A 462 9.82 29.60 15.73
N ILE A 463 10.14 29.18 14.49
CA ILE A 463 10.60 27.85 14.13
C ILE A 463 11.88 27.97 13.31
N TYR A 464 12.89 27.17 13.63
CA TYR A 464 14.16 27.19 12.91
C TYR A 464 14.02 26.72 11.47
N LYS A 465 14.46 27.54 10.52
CA LYS A 465 14.50 27.23 9.10
C LYS A 465 15.94 27.05 8.60
N CYS A 466 16.13 26.19 7.61
CA CYS A 466 17.41 26.00 6.94
C CYS A 466 17.73 27.24 6.05
N PRO A 467 18.90 27.89 6.20
CA PRO A 467 19.24 29.04 5.38
C PRO A 467 19.45 28.71 3.90
N ASN A 468 19.74 27.44 3.57
CA ASN A 468 20.00 27.01 2.22
C ASN A 468 18.76 26.47 1.48
N CYS A 469 17.78 25.91 2.22
CA CYS A 469 16.65 25.19 1.66
C CYS A 469 15.29 25.74 2.07
N SER A 470 15.25 26.69 3.00
CA SER A 470 14.04 27.31 3.57
C SER A 470 13.06 26.34 4.24
N VAL A 471 13.39 25.04 4.34
CA VAL A 471 12.61 24.04 5.07
C VAL A 471 12.94 24.11 6.56
N SER A 472 12.02 23.63 7.40
CA SER A 472 12.23 23.59 8.86
C SER A 472 13.37 22.63 9.23
N LEU A 473 14.14 23.00 10.26
CA LEU A 473 15.18 22.15 10.83
C LEU A 473 14.55 21.19 11.85
N THR A 474 15.00 19.94 11.81
CA THR A 474 14.57 18.89 12.74
C THR A 474 15.58 18.72 13.86
N TYR A 475 15.13 18.63 15.12
CA TYR A 475 15.99 18.36 16.27
C TYR A 475 16.26 16.86 16.41
N HIS A 476 17.54 16.52 16.49
CA HIS A 476 18.03 15.16 16.74
C HIS A 476 18.53 15.03 18.16
N SER A 477 17.86 14.23 18.98
CA SER A 477 18.23 14.00 20.39
C SER A 477 19.57 13.28 20.55
N SER A 478 19.98 12.47 19.59
CA SER A 478 21.25 11.71 19.62
C SER A 478 22.49 12.60 19.63
N ASN A 479 22.47 13.71 18.91
CA ASN A 479 23.58 14.66 18.82
C ASN A 479 23.24 16.06 19.33
N LYS A 480 22.03 16.27 19.85
CA LYS A 480 21.50 17.54 20.37
C LYS A 480 21.62 18.70 19.37
N ARG A 481 21.39 18.45 18.07
CA ARG A 481 21.52 19.43 17.00
C ARG A 481 20.23 19.53 16.17
N LEU A 482 20.01 20.72 15.63
CA LEU A 482 19.05 20.96 14.55
C LEU A 482 19.71 20.64 13.22
N MET A 483 19.04 19.85 12.36
CA MET A 483 19.60 19.40 11.08
C MET A 483 18.60 19.52 9.95
N CYS A 484 19.10 19.85 8.77
CA CYS A 484 18.34 19.86 7.53
C CYS A 484 18.46 18.50 6.84
N HIS A 485 17.33 17.82 6.56
CA HIS A 485 17.29 16.54 5.87
C HIS A 485 17.52 16.63 4.35
N TYR A 486 17.65 17.86 3.80
CA TYR A 486 17.95 18.08 2.38
C TYR A 486 19.43 18.28 2.12
N CYS A 487 20.03 19.28 2.76
CA CYS A 487 21.40 19.67 2.46
C CYS A 487 22.41 19.24 3.54
N GLY A 488 21.94 18.71 4.68
CA GLY A 488 22.79 18.33 5.82
C GLY A 488 23.24 19.51 6.68
N TYR A 489 22.74 20.75 6.43
CA TYR A 489 23.04 21.89 7.30
C TYR A 489 22.69 21.56 8.74
N SER A 490 23.57 21.91 9.68
CA SER A 490 23.41 21.61 11.08
C SER A 490 23.84 22.77 11.97
N ARG A 491 23.02 23.06 13.01
CA ARG A 491 23.35 24.04 14.04
C ARG A 491 22.98 23.53 15.44
N ARG A 492 23.48 24.17 16.48
CA ARG A 492 23.01 23.94 17.85
C ARG A 492 21.71 24.70 18.08
N VAL A 493 20.93 24.27 19.07
CA VAL A 493 19.77 25.01 19.58
C VAL A 493 20.29 26.16 20.41
N ASP A 494 19.72 27.34 20.28
CA ASP A 494 20.03 28.48 21.12
C ASP A 494 19.36 28.32 22.50
N ASP A 495 19.89 28.95 23.53
CA ASP A 495 19.30 28.89 24.87
C ASP A 495 17.96 29.65 24.96
N ARG A 496 17.80 30.64 24.08
CA ARG A 496 16.59 31.46 23.96
C ARG A 496 16.24 31.68 22.49
N CYS A 497 15.00 32.07 22.26
CA CYS A 497 14.51 32.38 20.91
C CYS A 497 15.35 33.51 20.27
N PRO A 498 15.88 33.30 19.05
CA PRO A 498 16.67 34.34 18.36
C PRO A 498 15.84 35.54 17.92
N ASP A 499 14.51 35.40 17.79
CA ASP A 499 13.59 36.47 17.35
C ASP A 499 13.11 37.34 18.50
N CYS A 500 12.67 36.76 19.62
CA CYS A 500 12.02 37.49 20.70
C CYS A 500 12.67 37.33 22.07
N GLY A 501 13.72 36.49 22.21
CA GLY A 501 14.36 36.16 23.49
C GLY A 501 13.54 35.25 24.40
N GLY A 502 12.38 34.77 23.97
CA GLY A 502 11.48 33.93 24.72
C GLY A 502 11.95 32.46 24.88
N THR A 503 11.16 31.65 25.54
CA THR A 503 11.49 30.26 25.84
C THR A 503 11.25 29.35 24.65
N LEU A 504 12.23 28.49 24.34
CA LEU A 504 12.14 27.46 23.31
C LEU A 504 11.63 26.16 23.93
N SER A 505 10.58 25.58 23.33
CA SER A 505 9.93 24.37 23.83
C SER A 505 9.91 23.27 22.74
N PHE A 506 9.91 22.01 23.16
CA PHE A 506 9.63 20.90 22.26
C PHE A 506 8.13 20.76 22.05
N VAL A 507 7.70 20.78 20.81
CA VAL A 507 6.29 20.63 20.45
C VAL A 507 5.99 19.16 20.14
N GLY A 508 4.89 18.66 20.72
CA GLY A 508 4.30 17.36 20.42
C GLY A 508 4.23 16.43 21.61
N ALA A 509 3.01 16.03 21.93
CA ALA A 509 2.68 14.98 22.88
C ALA A 509 2.62 13.60 22.20
N GLY A 510 2.86 12.55 22.97
CA GLY A 510 2.50 11.19 22.57
C GLY A 510 1.03 10.90 22.92
N THR A 511 0.42 9.92 22.24
CA THR A 511 -0.96 9.47 22.55
C THR A 511 -1.15 9.08 24.01
N GLN A 512 -0.12 8.55 24.65
CA GLN A 512 -0.14 8.16 26.05
C GLN A 512 -0.26 9.38 26.99
N LEU A 513 0.50 10.45 26.76
CA LEU A 513 0.42 11.67 27.57
C LEU A 513 -0.95 12.34 27.46
N VAL A 514 -1.54 12.33 26.26
CA VAL A 514 -2.89 12.87 26.06
C VAL A 514 -3.94 11.98 26.74
N GLU A 515 -3.77 10.66 26.75
CA GLU A 515 -4.64 9.74 27.48
C GLU A 515 -4.59 9.99 28.98
N GLU A 516 -3.38 10.15 29.55
CA GLU A 516 -3.19 10.49 30.96
C GLU A 516 -3.86 11.82 31.33
N GLU A 517 -3.67 12.87 30.51
CA GLU A 517 -4.29 14.19 30.69
C GLU A 517 -5.84 14.11 30.61
N LEU A 518 -6.40 13.32 29.70
CA LEU A 518 -7.86 13.12 29.63
C LEU A 518 -8.42 12.39 30.84
N HIS A 519 -7.70 11.44 31.41
CA HIS A 519 -8.10 10.77 32.65
C HIS A 519 -8.05 11.71 33.86
N GLU A 520 -7.14 12.68 33.87
CA GLU A 520 -7.12 13.73 34.92
C GLU A 520 -8.31 14.70 34.75
N LEU A 521 -8.61 15.10 33.50
CA LEU A 521 -9.72 16.03 33.21
C LEU A 521 -11.11 15.37 33.36
N PHE A 522 -11.23 14.10 32.99
CA PHE A 522 -12.49 13.33 32.97
C PHE A 522 -12.30 11.95 33.60
N PRO A 523 -12.16 11.82 34.94
CA PRO A 523 -11.77 10.57 35.60
C PRO A 523 -12.75 9.40 35.36
N ASP A 524 -14.06 9.68 35.19
CA ASP A 524 -15.11 8.67 35.03
C ASP A 524 -15.42 8.34 33.54
N VAL A 525 -14.68 8.94 32.58
CA VAL A 525 -14.99 8.82 31.17
C VAL A 525 -14.03 7.81 30.52
N PRO A 526 -14.54 6.73 29.92
CA PRO A 526 -13.70 5.79 29.21
C PRO A 526 -13.11 6.42 27.94
N VAL A 527 -11.78 6.25 27.75
CA VAL A 527 -11.04 6.72 26.60
C VAL A 527 -10.49 5.52 25.83
N LEU A 528 -10.65 5.50 24.51
CA LEU A 528 -10.07 4.47 23.64
C LEU A 528 -8.83 5.01 22.94
N ARG A 529 -7.67 4.43 23.23
CA ARG A 529 -6.44 4.74 22.50
C ARG A 529 -6.22 3.78 21.33
N MET A 530 -6.02 4.34 20.13
CA MET A 530 -5.73 3.61 18.90
C MET A 530 -4.37 4.02 18.33
N ASP A 531 -3.34 3.26 18.68
CA ASP A 531 -2.01 3.36 18.08
C ASP A 531 -1.46 1.95 17.75
N ILE A 532 -0.30 1.91 17.10
CA ILE A 532 0.32 0.63 16.66
C ILE A 532 0.57 -0.32 17.83
N ASP A 533 0.85 0.21 19.02
CA ASP A 533 1.18 -0.59 20.20
C ASP A 533 -0.09 -1.19 20.82
N THR A 534 -1.17 -0.40 20.92
CA THR A 534 -2.46 -0.86 21.46
C THR A 534 -3.16 -1.86 20.52
N VAL A 535 -3.08 -1.67 19.21
CA VAL A 535 -3.66 -2.59 18.23
C VAL A 535 -2.99 -3.97 18.30
N LYS A 536 -1.67 -4.03 18.46
CA LYS A 536 -0.95 -5.30 18.64
C LYS A 536 -1.34 -6.03 19.93
N ALA A 537 -1.60 -5.29 21.01
CA ALA A 537 -1.96 -5.86 22.30
C ALA A 537 -3.44 -6.31 22.39
N ALA A 538 -4.34 -5.62 21.69
CA ALA A 538 -5.79 -5.86 21.77
C ALA A 538 -6.34 -6.88 20.75
N GLY A 539 -5.47 -7.48 19.92
CA GLY A 539 -5.80 -8.56 18.99
C GLY A 539 -6.18 -8.09 17.58
N THR A 540 -7.16 -7.24 17.39
CA THR A 540 -7.52 -6.73 16.05
C THR A 540 -7.96 -5.27 16.11
N HIS A 541 -7.59 -4.53 15.09
CA HIS A 541 -8.05 -3.16 14.84
C HIS A 541 -9.59 -3.08 14.79
N GLU A 542 -10.24 -4.07 14.21
CA GLU A 542 -11.68 -4.16 14.05
C GLU A 542 -12.43 -4.26 15.38
N ALA A 543 -11.96 -5.09 16.30
CA ALA A 543 -12.59 -5.26 17.62
C ALA A 543 -12.57 -3.96 18.44
N LEU A 544 -11.54 -3.13 18.29
CA LEU A 544 -11.48 -1.81 18.94
C LEU A 544 -12.46 -0.83 18.31
N LEU A 545 -12.59 -0.84 16.99
CA LEU A 545 -13.54 0.00 16.27
C LEU A 545 -14.99 -0.36 16.58
N GLU A 546 -15.30 -1.65 16.65
CA GLU A 546 -16.63 -2.14 17.05
C GLU A 546 -17.01 -1.66 18.45
N LYS A 547 -16.06 -1.68 19.39
CA LYS A 547 -16.29 -1.14 20.74
C LYS A 547 -16.61 0.35 20.73
N PHE A 548 -15.97 1.13 19.87
CA PHE A 548 -16.26 2.56 19.73
C PHE A 548 -17.59 2.78 19.02
N ASP A 549 -17.88 2.06 17.94
CA ASP A 549 -19.10 2.20 17.15
C ASP A 549 -20.38 1.92 17.98
N THR A 550 -20.30 1.04 18.99
CA THR A 550 -21.42 0.79 19.92
C THR A 550 -21.80 1.99 20.79
N GLY A 551 -21.10 3.12 20.71
CA GLY A 551 -21.36 4.35 21.44
C GLY A 551 -21.03 4.30 22.94
N LYS A 552 -20.47 3.21 23.46
CA LYS A 552 -20.13 3.05 24.89
C LYS A 552 -18.88 3.83 25.31
N ILE A 553 -18.05 4.24 24.35
CA ILE A 553 -16.83 5.00 24.59
C ILE A 553 -16.97 6.36 23.94
N PRO A 554 -17.01 7.47 24.70
CA PRO A 554 -17.26 8.80 24.16
C PRO A 554 -16.03 9.44 23.50
N ILE A 555 -14.80 9.07 23.92
CA ILE A 555 -13.58 9.68 23.40
C ILE A 555 -12.66 8.62 22.80
N MET A 556 -12.22 8.83 21.56
CA MET A 556 -11.15 8.05 20.92
C MET A 556 -9.95 8.95 20.64
N ILE A 557 -8.76 8.50 21.06
CA ILE A 557 -7.48 9.13 20.72
C ILE A 557 -6.78 8.24 19.69
N GLY A 558 -6.26 8.83 18.64
CA GLY A 558 -5.50 8.02 17.72
C GLY A 558 -4.64 8.81 16.74
N THR A 559 -3.83 8.04 16.00
CA THR A 559 -3.01 8.54 14.93
C THR A 559 -3.72 8.37 13.58
N GLN A 560 -3.01 8.30 12.48
CA GLN A 560 -3.59 8.13 11.15
C GLN A 560 -4.56 6.93 11.00
N MET A 561 -4.54 5.98 11.93
CA MET A 561 -5.45 4.83 11.92
C MET A 561 -6.92 5.23 12.15
N VAL A 562 -7.18 6.34 12.84
CA VAL A 562 -8.54 6.83 13.12
C VAL A 562 -9.09 7.76 12.02
N THR A 563 -8.25 8.13 11.04
CA THR A 563 -8.63 9.10 10.00
C THR A 563 -9.24 8.47 8.76
N LYS A 564 -9.17 7.14 8.59
CA LYS A 564 -9.44 6.47 7.31
C LYS A 564 -10.43 5.32 7.44
N GLY A 565 -11.26 5.16 6.42
CA GLY A 565 -12.12 3.98 6.25
C GLY A 565 -13.31 3.87 7.20
N LEU A 566 -13.45 4.77 8.18
CA LEU A 566 -14.45 4.68 9.25
C LEU A 566 -15.58 5.69 9.06
N ASN A 567 -16.79 5.25 9.31
CA ASN A 567 -17.98 6.07 9.26
C ASN A 567 -18.76 5.91 10.58
N PHE A 568 -18.49 6.80 11.54
CA PHE A 568 -19.19 6.82 12.81
C PHE A 568 -20.25 7.91 12.78
N GLU A 569 -21.51 7.54 12.87
CA GLU A 569 -22.64 8.48 12.79
C GLU A 569 -22.75 9.40 13.99
N ASN A 570 -22.29 8.94 15.17
CA ASN A 570 -22.37 9.68 16.43
C ASN A 570 -21.13 10.56 16.72
N VAL A 571 -20.11 10.57 15.81
CA VAL A 571 -18.95 11.45 15.96
C VAL A 571 -19.30 12.86 15.48
N THR A 572 -19.40 13.79 16.39
CA THR A 572 -19.76 15.20 16.15
C THR A 572 -18.62 16.16 16.43
N LEU A 573 -17.60 15.77 17.21
CA LEU A 573 -16.44 16.59 17.53
C LEU A 573 -15.13 15.93 17.10
N ILE A 574 -14.28 16.71 16.44
CA ILE A 574 -12.90 16.34 16.09
C ILE A 574 -11.94 17.32 16.74
N GLY A 575 -10.96 16.82 17.48
CA GLY A 575 -9.82 17.59 17.97
C GLY A 575 -8.54 17.22 17.20
N VAL A 576 -7.93 18.18 16.48
CA VAL A 576 -6.60 18.00 15.87
C VAL A 576 -5.58 18.58 16.83
N LEU A 577 -4.84 17.70 17.49
CA LEU A 577 -3.80 18.08 18.44
C LEU A 577 -2.46 18.24 17.71
N SER A 578 -1.84 19.41 17.80
CA SER A 578 -0.50 19.64 17.25
C SER A 578 -0.41 19.53 15.71
N ALA A 579 -1.17 20.36 14.99
CA ALA A 579 -1.10 20.45 13.52
C ALA A 579 0.32 20.79 12.99
N ASP A 580 1.10 21.49 13.80
CA ASP A 580 2.47 21.92 13.49
C ASP A 580 3.46 20.78 13.26
N GLN A 581 3.27 19.61 13.89
CA GLN A 581 4.20 18.49 13.75
C GLN A 581 4.33 17.97 12.32
N SER A 582 3.23 17.90 11.58
CA SER A 582 3.25 17.46 10.17
C SER A 582 3.76 18.58 9.26
N LEU A 583 3.38 19.81 9.56
CA LEU A 583 3.74 20.98 8.75
C LEU A 583 5.24 21.24 8.71
N TYR A 584 5.94 20.96 9.82
CA TYR A 584 7.36 21.28 9.98
C TYR A 584 8.27 20.03 9.99
N CYS A 585 7.88 18.97 9.29
CA CYS A 585 8.70 17.75 9.15
C CYS A 585 9.97 17.92 8.31
N GLY A 586 10.18 19.05 7.67
CA GLY A 586 11.38 19.30 6.84
C GLY A 586 11.38 18.55 5.49
N ASP A 587 10.22 18.14 4.99
CA ASP A 587 10.01 17.56 3.67
C ASP A 587 9.22 18.52 2.78
N TYR A 588 9.49 18.52 1.48
CA TYR A 588 8.77 19.39 0.52
C TYR A 588 7.28 19.07 0.41
N ARG A 589 6.86 17.85 0.80
CA ARG A 589 5.46 17.43 0.88
C ARG A 589 4.79 17.72 2.22
N SER A 590 5.48 18.34 3.17
CA SER A 590 4.94 18.59 4.52
C SER A 590 3.64 19.40 4.49
N GLY A 591 3.59 20.44 3.65
CA GLY A 591 2.39 21.27 3.46
C GLY A 591 1.21 20.46 2.92
N GLU A 592 1.45 19.73 1.85
CA GLU A 592 0.46 18.87 1.17
C GLU A 592 -0.08 17.78 2.10
N ARG A 593 0.81 17.09 2.83
CA ARG A 593 0.42 16.07 3.81
C ARG A 593 -0.40 16.66 4.96
N THR A 594 -0.01 17.85 5.45
CA THR A 594 -0.74 18.52 6.53
C THR A 594 -2.13 18.95 6.08
N PHE A 595 -2.23 19.57 4.89
CA PHE A 595 -3.50 19.94 4.30
C PHE A 595 -4.42 18.72 4.14
N SER A 596 -3.93 17.66 3.50
CA SER A 596 -4.68 16.43 3.26
C SER A 596 -5.16 15.80 4.57
N LEU A 597 -4.27 15.71 5.55
CA LEU A 597 -4.54 15.10 6.85
C LEU A 597 -5.63 15.87 7.61
N ILE A 598 -5.49 17.19 7.75
CA ILE A 598 -6.49 18.02 8.45
C ILE A 598 -7.83 17.93 7.72
N THR A 599 -7.86 18.05 6.40
CA THR A 599 -9.09 17.97 5.61
C THR A 599 -9.79 16.62 5.76
N GLN A 600 -9.04 15.52 5.74
CA GLN A 600 -9.58 14.17 5.93
C GLN A 600 -10.16 13.98 7.33
N VAL A 601 -9.45 14.43 8.37
CA VAL A 601 -9.87 14.30 9.77
C VAL A 601 -11.11 15.14 10.05
N VAL A 602 -11.07 16.41 9.68
CA VAL A 602 -12.20 17.34 9.81
C VAL A 602 -13.44 16.80 9.07
N GLY A 603 -13.23 16.25 7.87
CA GLY A 603 -14.29 15.63 7.08
C GLY A 603 -14.96 14.39 7.70
N ARG A 604 -14.47 13.89 8.86
CA ARG A 604 -15.09 12.76 9.60
C ARG A 604 -16.21 13.19 10.51
N SER A 605 -16.23 14.43 11.00
CA SER A 605 -17.33 14.90 11.84
C SER A 605 -18.60 15.19 11.04
N GLY A 606 -19.77 14.97 11.65
CA GLY A 606 -21.06 15.30 11.09
C GLY A 606 -21.44 14.47 9.85
N ARG A 607 -21.21 13.16 9.89
CA ARG A 607 -21.65 12.25 8.82
C ARG A 607 -23.06 11.70 9.03
N GLY A 608 -23.55 11.74 10.26
CA GLY A 608 -24.93 11.44 10.60
C GLY A 608 -25.88 12.62 10.33
N SER A 609 -26.95 12.74 11.11
CA SER A 609 -27.94 13.83 11.02
C SER A 609 -27.51 15.13 11.72
N LYS A 610 -26.40 15.11 12.47
CA LYS A 610 -25.92 16.22 13.30
C LYS A 610 -24.79 16.99 12.60
N VAL A 611 -24.73 18.30 12.85
CA VAL A 611 -23.64 19.16 12.33
C VAL A 611 -22.34 18.85 13.07
N GLY A 612 -21.26 18.60 12.32
CA GLY A 612 -19.96 18.35 12.87
C GLY A 612 -19.21 19.61 13.29
N ARG A 613 -18.36 19.48 14.31
CA ARG A 613 -17.45 20.53 14.80
C ARG A 613 -16.01 20.01 14.78
N ALA A 614 -15.06 20.90 14.55
CA ALA A 614 -13.65 20.56 14.63
C ALA A 614 -12.83 21.67 15.28
N ILE A 615 -11.89 21.31 16.14
CA ILE A 615 -10.93 22.21 16.77
C ILE A 615 -9.53 21.81 16.33
N ILE A 616 -8.81 22.77 15.76
CA ILE A 616 -7.43 22.62 15.32
C ILE A 616 -6.52 23.40 16.26
N GLN A 617 -5.71 22.71 17.04
CA GLN A 617 -4.73 23.32 17.95
C GLN A 617 -3.38 23.48 17.23
N THR A 618 -2.82 24.69 17.27
CA THR A 618 -1.57 25.02 16.60
C THR A 618 -0.82 26.17 17.29
N TYR A 619 0.50 26.16 17.18
CA TYR A 619 1.36 27.30 17.59
C TYR A 619 1.52 28.35 16.48
N THR A 620 1.02 28.06 15.28
CA THR A 620 1.11 28.95 14.11
C THR A 620 -0.27 29.18 13.47
N PRO A 621 -1.23 29.81 14.18
CA PRO A 621 -2.62 29.97 13.71
C PRO A 621 -2.73 30.79 12.43
N ASP A 622 -1.73 31.62 12.14
CA ASP A 622 -1.69 32.45 10.93
C ASP A 622 -1.16 31.72 9.70
N ASN A 623 -0.73 30.46 9.84
CA ASN A 623 -0.24 29.69 8.72
C ASN A 623 -1.34 29.45 7.68
N GLU A 624 -1.06 29.80 6.43
CA GLU A 624 -2.01 29.73 5.31
C GLU A 624 -2.51 28.29 5.06
N ILE A 625 -1.63 27.30 5.15
CA ILE A 625 -1.98 25.89 4.92
C ILE A 625 -3.01 25.41 5.95
N ILE A 626 -2.83 25.79 7.24
CA ILE A 626 -3.78 25.42 8.29
C ILE A 626 -5.13 26.12 8.07
N LYS A 627 -5.13 27.41 7.69
CA LYS A 627 -6.35 28.16 7.38
C LYS A 627 -7.11 27.55 6.21
N LEU A 628 -6.42 27.26 5.11
CA LEU A 628 -7.01 26.65 3.92
C LEU A 628 -7.53 25.21 4.20
N ALA A 629 -6.79 24.43 5.00
CA ALA A 629 -7.24 23.11 5.41
C ALA A 629 -8.48 23.14 6.32
N ALA A 630 -8.57 24.15 7.22
CA ALA A 630 -9.76 24.40 8.04
C ALA A 630 -10.98 24.74 7.18
N MET A 631 -10.81 25.49 6.12
CA MET A 631 -11.85 25.83 5.14
C MET A 631 -12.10 24.69 4.12
N GLN A 632 -11.27 23.64 4.10
CA GLN A 632 -11.28 22.58 3.10
C GLN A 632 -11.13 23.10 1.65
N ASP A 633 -10.43 24.22 1.48
CA ASP A 633 -10.21 24.88 0.18
C ASP A 633 -8.96 24.32 -0.50
N TYR A 634 -9.16 23.22 -1.22
CA TYR A 634 -8.08 22.55 -1.94
C TYR A 634 -7.57 23.38 -3.13
N GLU A 635 -8.43 24.10 -3.84
CA GLU A 635 -8.01 24.83 -5.05
C GLU A 635 -7.07 25.98 -4.69
N SER A 636 -7.39 26.78 -3.68
CA SER A 636 -6.50 27.86 -3.19
C SER A 636 -5.19 27.29 -2.64
N PHE A 637 -5.24 26.15 -1.92
CA PHE A 637 -4.05 25.45 -1.47
C PHE A 637 -3.18 25.00 -2.65
N TYR A 638 -3.77 24.39 -3.68
CA TYR A 638 -3.07 23.93 -4.87
C TYR A 638 -2.39 25.11 -5.59
N GLU A 639 -3.08 26.22 -5.80
CA GLU A 639 -2.54 27.40 -6.47
C GLU A 639 -1.32 27.99 -5.74
N SER A 640 -1.37 28.07 -4.43
CA SER A 640 -0.27 28.56 -3.59
C SER A 640 0.92 27.60 -3.63
N GLU A 641 0.68 26.31 -3.34
CA GLU A 641 1.73 25.30 -3.18
C GLU A 641 2.43 24.97 -4.51
N ILE A 642 1.71 24.95 -5.64
CA ILE A 642 2.31 24.63 -6.95
C ILE A 642 3.33 25.69 -7.39
N GLN A 643 3.13 26.97 -7.02
CA GLN A 643 4.10 28.03 -7.27
C GLN A 643 5.38 27.81 -6.44
N LEU A 644 5.22 27.43 -5.16
CA LEU A 644 6.34 27.11 -4.29
C LEU A 644 7.16 25.93 -4.85
N ARG A 645 6.48 24.86 -5.31
CA ARG A 645 7.14 23.70 -5.95
C ARG A 645 7.92 24.07 -7.19
N ARG A 646 7.40 25.01 -8.00
CA ARG A 646 8.09 25.51 -9.17
C ARG A 646 9.38 26.26 -8.80
N LEU A 647 9.31 27.14 -7.80
CA LEU A 647 10.49 27.89 -7.32
C LEU A 647 11.55 26.97 -6.69
N GLN A 648 11.12 25.95 -5.97
CA GLN A 648 12.02 25.00 -5.32
C GLN A 648 12.58 23.94 -6.25
N MET A 649 12.09 23.83 -7.49
CA MET A 649 12.44 22.77 -8.45
C MET A 649 12.23 21.36 -7.82
N THR A 650 11.03 21.15 -7.29
CA THR A 650 10.57 19.88 -6.73
C THR A 650 9.43 19.30 -7.58
N PRO A 651 9.05 18.02 -7.45
CA PRO A 651 7.92 17.45 -8.19
C PRO A 651 6.65 18.31 -8.11
N PRO A 652 5.97 18.56 -9.25
CA PRO A 652 6.08 17.94 -10.58
C PRO A 652 7.08 18.60 -11.55
N PHE A 653 7.85 19.61 -11.14
CA PHE A 653 8.74 20.37 -12.04
C PHE A 653 10.12 19.73 -12.19
N ALA A 654 10.59 19.00 -11.19
CA ALA A 654 11.76 18.14 -11.23
C ALA A 654 11.46 16.84 -10.48
N ASP A 655 12.17 15.78 -10.82
CA ASP A 655 12.16 14.53 -10.06
C ASP A 655 13.29 14.53 -9.03
N ILE A 656 13.19 13.69 -8.01
CA ILE A 656 14.22 13.52 -6.99
C ILE A 656 14.72 12.08 -7.02
N ILE A 657 16.04 11.88 -7.19
CA ILE A 657 16.68 10.59 -6.94
C ILE A 657 17.48 10.71 -5.65
N ALA A 658 17.17 9.87 -4.66
CA ALA A 658 17.93 9.77 -3.42
C ALA A 658 18.83 8.52 -3.45
N ILE A 659 20.15 8.72 -3.33
CA ILE A 659 21.12 7.64 -3.14
C ILE A 659 21.40 7.55 -1.65
N THR A 660 20.97 6.46 -1.01
CA THR A 660 21.11 6.22 0.42
C THR A 660 22.24 5.25 0.69
N ALA A 661 23.13 5.61 1.62
CA ALA A 661 24.13 4.73 2.18
C ALA A 661 23.78 4.36 3.62
N SER A 662 23.91 3.07 3.98
CA SER A 662 23.58 2.54 5.30
C SER A 662 24.69 1.63 5.82
N GLY A 663 25.19 1.87 7.03
CA GLY A 663 26.27 1.10 7.64
C GLY A 663 26.35 1.27 9.16
N GLN A 664 27.15 0.43 9.83
CA GLN A 664 27.30 0.45 11.29
C GLN A 664 28.18 1.61 11.76
N ASP A 665 29.17 2.01 10.98
CA ASP A 665 30.07 3.14 11.30
C ASP A 665 29.60 4.40 10.56
N GLU A 666 29.23 5.43 11.32
CA GLU A 666 28.70 6.69 10.80
C GLU A 666 29.70 7.44 9.93
N ASN A 667 30.98 7.48 10.34
CA ASN A 667 32.02 8.18 9.60
C ASN A 667 32.27 7.54 8.22
N THR A 668 32.23 6.22 8.14
CA THR A 668 32.37 5.48 6.88
C THR A 668 31.19 5.74 5.95
N VAL A 669 29.97 5.81 6.48
CA VAL A 669 28.76 6.14 5.72
C VAL A 669 28.85 7.58 5.18
N LEU A 670 29.25 8.54 6.01
CA LEU A 670 29.40 9.95 5.59
C LEU A 670 30.48 10.13 4.51
N ARG A 671 31.65 9.46 4.64
CA ARG A 671 32.69 9.47 3.61
C ARG A 671 32.17 8.88 2.29
N CYS A 672 31.44 7.76 2.38
CA CYS A 672 30.83 7.14 1.21
C CYS A 672 29.88 8.12 0.51
N CYS A 673 28.98 8.77 1.23
CA CYS A 673 28.07 9.77 0.68
C CYS A 673 28.83 10.97 0.09
N SER A 674 29.90 11.43 0.71
CA SER A 674 30.73 12.54 0.20
C SER A 674 31.40 12.18 -1.13
N ASP A 675 31.93 10.95 -1.26
CA ASP A 675 32.54 10.47 -2.49
C ASP A 675 31.48 10.26 -3.59
N ILE A 676 30.28 9.76 -3.25
CA ILE A 676 29.14 9.67 -4.17
C ILE A 676 28.78 11.06 -4.69
N ARG A 677 28.63 12.05 -3.79
CA ARG A 677 28.32 13.44 -4.16
C ARG A 677 29.37 14.03 -5.11
N SER A 678 30.64 13.83 -4.80
CA SER A 678 31.75 14.32 -5.65
C SER A 678 31.71 13.67 -7.03
N THR A 679 31.47 12.35 -7.08
CA THR A 679 31.34 11.63 -8.38
C THR A 679 30.14 12.14 -9.17
N LEU A 680 28.98 12.35 -8.55
CA LEU A 680 27.80 12.90 -9.20
C LEU A 680 28.06 14.29 -9.80
N ARG A 681 28.72 15.17 -9.05
CA ARG A 681 29.05 16.53 -9.52
C ARG A 681 29.96 16.56 -10.76
N VAL A 682 30.80 15.55 -10.92
CA VAL A 682 31.66 15.42 -12.11
C VAL A 682 30.90 14.79 -13.28
N SER A 683 29.96 13.85 -12.98
CA SER A 683 29.27 13.06 -13.99
C SER A 683 28.01 13.74 -14.56
N ILE A 684 27.38 14.60 -13.78
CA ILE A 684 26.16 15.32 -14.19
C ILE A 684 26.54 16.75 -14.57
N THR A 685 26.41 17.05 -15.86
CA THR A 685 26.74 18.38 -16.44
C THR A 685 25.53 19.27 -16.61
N ASP A 686 24.33 18.79 -16.26
CA ASP A 686 23.10 19.59 -16.33
C ASP A 686 23.13 20.73 -15.30
N GLU A 687 23.12 21.96 -15.78
CA GLU A 687 23.15 23.18 -14.96
C GLU A 687 21.91 23.30 -14.03
N TYR A 688 20.82 22.66 -14.39
CA TYR A 688 19.58 22.66 -13.60
C TYR A 688 19.54 21.54 -12.54
N ALA A 689 20.49 20.61 -12.58
CA ALA A 689 20.55 19.53 -11.59
C ALA A 689 21.12 20.03 -10.26
N ARG A 690 20.34 19.86 -9.19
CA ARG A 690 20.77 20.17 -7.82
C ARG A 690 21.21 18.90 -7.11
N ILE A 691 22.47 18.84 -6.67
CA ILE A 691 23.01 17.72 -5.89
C ILE A 691 23.17 18.18 -4.44
N LEU A 692 22.34 17.62 -3.57
CA LEU A 692 22.24 17.98 -2.15
C LEU A 692 22.74 16.84 -1.24
N GLY A 693 23.15 17.19 -0.04
CA GLY A 693 23.65 16.23 0.94
C GLY A 693 25.19 16.24 1.08
N PRO A 694 25.81 15.30 1.82
CA PRO A 694 25.14 14.23 2.59
C PRO A 694 24.17 14.77 3.65
N ALA A 695 22.98 14.21 3.72
CA ALA A 695 21.98 14.57 4.71
C ALA A 695 21.48 13.32 5.46
N PRO A 696 21.17 13.42 6.76
CA PRO A 696 20.61 12.29 7.49
C PRO A 696 19.18 12.01 7.02
N LEU A 697 18.73 10.75 7.10
CA LEU A 697 17.33 10.42 6.97
C LEU A 697 16.54 10.86 8.22
N SER A 698 15.21 10.91 8.14
CA SER A 698 14.31 11.25 9.26
C SER A 698 14.59 10.41 10.52
N VAL A 699 14.88 9.11 10.35
CA VAL A 699 15.44 8.26 11.40
C VAL A 699 16.87 7.91 11.03
N VAL A 700 17.83 8.57 11.68
CA VAL A 700 19.28 8.45 11.35
C VAL A 700 19.83 7.05 11.58
N LYS A 701 19.34 6.34 12.60
CA LYS A 701 19.85 5.02 13.00
C LYS A 701 18.72 4.01 13.17
N VAL A 702 18.74 2.94 12.40
CA VAL A 702 17.80 1.82 12.47
C VAL A 702 18.56 0.51 12.51
N ASN A 703 18.21 -0.39 13.42
CA ASN A 703 18.86 -1.70 13.58
C ASN A 703 20.39 -1.59 13.66
N ASN A 704 20.90 -0.65 14.46
CA ASN A 704 22.33 -0.32 14.61
C ASN A 704 23.03 0.13 13.33
N ARG A 705 22.31 0.59 12.31
CA ARG A 705 22.87 1.12 11.07
C ARG A 705 22.51 2.59 10.91
N TYR A 706 23.52 3.44 10.70
CA TYR A 706 23.37 4.84 10.34
C TYR A 706 22.96 4.97 8.88
N ARG A 707 22.12 5.95 8.56
CA ARG A 707 21.57 6.17 7.23
C ARG A 707 21.71 7.63 6.82
N TYR A 708 22.44 7.84 5.74
CA TYR A 708 22.63 9.15 5.11
C TYR A 708 22.31 9.06 3.62
N ARG A 709 21.90 10.18 3.04
CA ARG A 709 21.56 10.25 1.61
C ARG A 709 22.23 11.41 0.88
N VAL A 710 22.40 11.24 -0.41
CA VAL A 710 22.71 12.29 -1.40
C VAL A 710 21.54 12.34 -2.35
N SER A 711 20.93 13.51 -2.54
CA SER A 711 19.76 13.70 -3.39
C SER A 711 20.13 14.48 -4.65
N ILE A 712 19.56 14.07 -5.77
CA ILE A 712 19.67 14.72 -7.08
C ILE A 712 18.28 15.20 -7.44
N SER A 713 18.09 16.50 -7.63
CA SER A 713 16.84 17.07 -8.16
C SER A 713 17.09 17.51 -9.60
N CYS A 714 16.43 16.87 -10.55
CA CYS A 714 16.54 17.12 -12.00
C CYS A 714 15.38 16.47 -12.76
N LYS A 715 15.27 16.70 -14.06
CA LYS A 715 14.39 15.87 -14.90
C LYS A 715 15.07 14.52 -15.17
N ILE A 716 14.48 13.44 -14.67
CA ILE A 716 15.05 12.10 -14.85
C ILE A 716 14.87 11.64 -16.31
N ASN A 717 16.00 11.42 -16.99
CA ASN A 717 16.09 10.81 -18.31
C ASN A 717 16.89 9.49 -18.25
N SER A 718 17.12 8.84 -19.39
CA SER A 718 17.91 7.60 -19.48
C SER A 718 19.37 7.81 -19.07
N GLU A 719 19.96 8.96 -19.40
CA GLU A 719 21.34 9.31 -19.08
C GLU A 719 21.55 9.43 -17.57
N ILE A 720 20.70 10.20 -16.87
CA ILE A 720 20.75 10.34 -15.40
C ILE A 720 20.59 8.97 -14.72
N ARG A 721 19.68 8.12 -15.20
CA ARG A 721 19.52 6.76 -14.66
C ARG A 721 20.79 5.93 -14.87
N SER A 722 21.40 6.00 -16.05
CA SER A 722 22.64 5.28 -16.35
C SER A 722 23.79 5.74 -15.45
N ILE A 723 23.93 7.05 -15.20
CA ILE A 723 24.93 7.62 -14.30
C ILE A 723 24.72 7.09 -12.88
N VAL A 724 23.47 7.15 -12.36
CA VAL A 724 23.15 6.65 -11.03
C VAL A 724 23.41 5.15 -10.92
N SER A 725 23.00 4.36 -11.92
CA SER A 725 23.29 2.92 -11.98
C SER A 725 24.80 2.63 -11.95
N ALA A 726 25.59 3.34 -12.76
CA ALA A 726 27.04 3.18 -12.79
C ALA A 726 27.68 3.50 -11.43
N ILE A 727 27.18 4.52 -10.72
CA ILE A 727 27.62 4.87 -9.37
C ILE A 727 27.27 3.75 -8.38
N LEU A 728 26.04 3.24 -8.41
CA LEU A 728 25.62 2.13 -7.54
C LEU A 728 26.50 0.89 -7.78
N ILE A 729 26.78 0.55 -9.02
CA ILE A 729 27.66 -0.56 -9.40
C ILE A 729 29.07 -0.31 -8.87
N LYS A 730 29.67 0.84 -9.16
CA LYS A 730 31.04 1.20 -8.77
C LYS A 730 31.25 1.13 -7.28
N PHE A 731 30.35 1.73 -6.49
CA PHE A 731 30.52 1.83 -5.03
C PHE A 731 30.21 0.51 -4.32
N ASN A 732 29.23 -0.28 -4.79
CA ASN A 732 28.93 -1.59 -4.21
C ASN A 732 30.00 -2.66 -4.58
N SER A 733 30.65 -2.57 -5.76
CA SER A 733 31.64 -3.54 -6.21
C SER A 733 33.08 -3.24 -5.74
N SER A 734 33.38 -1.98 -5.41
CA SER A 734 34.76 -1.51 -5.14
C SER A 734 35.41 -2.09 -3.86
N GLY A 735 34.63 -2.63 -2.93
CA GLY A 735 35.11 -3.07 -1.61
C GLY A 735 35.65 -1.94 -0.70
N LYS A 736 35.74 -0.68 -1.19
CA LYS A 736 36.26 0.49 -0.45
C LYS A 736 35.44 0.79 0.81
N TYR A 737 34.12 0.58 0.75
CA TYR A 737 33.18 0.85 1.85
C TYR A 737 32.57 -0.45 2.38
N LYS A 738 33.44 -1.36 2.84
CA LYS A 738 32.99 -2.66 3.36
C LYS A 738 31.99 -2.47 4.53
N GLY A 739 30.86 -3.17 4.47
CA GLY A 739 29.79 -3.09 5.45
C GLY A 739 28.79 -1.95 5.24
N VAL A 740 28.98 -1.09 4.22
CA VAL A 740 28.01 -0.08 3.79
C VAL A 740 27.21 -0.64 2.62
N SER A 741 25.88 -0.62 2.72
CA SER A 741 24.95 -0.91 1.63
C SER A 741 24.48 0.39 0.99
N ILE A 742 24.44 0.43 -0.34
CA ILE A 742 24.08 1.62 -1.10
C ILE A 742 22.94 1.26 -2.06
N PHE A 743 21.90 2.08 -2.08
CA PHE A 743 20.75 1.91 -2.96
C PHE A 743 20.20 3.27 -3.40
N ALA A 744 19.44 3.29 -4.48
CA ALA A 744 18.76 4.51 -4.95
C ALA A 744 17.24 4.34 -4.89
N ASP A 745 16.56 5.47 -4.76
CA ASP A 745 15.11 5.58 -4.80
C ASP A 745 14.71 6.82 -5.60
N SER A 746 13.71 6.67 -6.46
CA SER A 746 13.14 7.78 -7.24
C SER A 746 11.91 8.32 -6.54
N ASN A 747 11.84 9.64 -6.36
CA ASN A 747 10.77 10.34 -5.65
C ASN A 747 10.44 9.67 -4.30
N PRO A 748 11.42 9.59 -3.37
CA PRO A 748 11.23 8.95 -2.07
C PRO A 748 10.13 9.63 -1.26
N SER A 749 9.51 8.88 -0.36
CA SER A 749 8.48 9.41 0.55
C SER A 749 9.06 10.12 1.78
N ASP A 750 10.38 9.96 2.03
CA ASP A 750 11.12 10.52 3.18
C ASP A 750 12.00 11.70 2.77
#